data_87dae01b4af5856c7fc06f6c71b368e9
#
_entry.id   87dae01b4af5856c7fc06f6c71b368e9
#
_cell.length_a   1.000
_cell.length_b   1.000
_cell.length_c   1.000
_cell.angle_alpha   90.00
_cell.angle_beta   90.00
_cell.angle_gamma   90.00
#
_symmetry.space_group_name_H-M   'P 1'
#
loop_
_entity.id
_entity.type
_entity.pdbx_description
1 polymer ?
#
loop_
_entity_poly.entity_id
_entity_poly.type
_entity_poly.pdbx_seq_one_letter_code
_entity_poly.pdbx_strand_id
1 'polypeptide(L)'
;MIKEGRKRVVIENVTPCVDGGRFPAKRCAGDSVEVEADIFTDGHDVLRALLLHRRAGETAWTEVEMTALPNDHWRGSFDVPDVGVYEFNVTAWTDKFATWRHDLPRWTEGADIETALQVGAGIVADMARRARGSDGVALGEWKARLLARGDPMARRIAALDEELATLGKRYADRRFATTAKPVLTVAVEPRLGGFSAWYEMFPRSAGDGTRHGTFADVEALLPYVADMGFDILYLPPIHPIGTTKRKGRNNALVASPGEPGSPWAIGSSSGGHKSIHPELGTETDFRRLIDAARNHRIEIALDIAFQTSPDHPYVADHPQWFGHRPDGTIRFAENPPKKYEDIYPFDFESADWEALWQELLGIFTHWIEVGVRVFRVDNPHTKPFAMWKWLIGEVKAQHPEVLFLSEAFTRPHPMHWLAKVGFSQSYTYFAWRNTKEELTEYFTELSKDASRDYLRPNVWPNTPDILTEYLQSGLQPAFVVRLLLAGTLSASYGIYGPAFELMEHVPRSKGSEEYLNSEKYEIRAWDRDREDSLRPIIARLNAIRRTNPALHANERLAFHEVDNDEIIGYSKSTPDYGNVILTFVNLDPRSTQWGWTSLDLAELGIEEDEPFEVHDLLTDARYTWTGPRNYVELRPKDMPAHVFHVTRVAT
;
A
#
# COMPACT_ATOMS: atom_id res chain seq x y z
N MET A 1 -35.39 -22.28 -2.19
CA MET A 1 -35.42 -23.75 -2.15
C MET A 1 -33.98 -24.26 -2.13
N ILE A 2 -33.64 -25.20 -1.22
CA ILE A 2 -32.34 -25.85 -1.14
C ILE A 2 -32.15 -26.68 -2.41
N LYS A 3 -31.14 -26.36 -3.23
CA LYS A 3 -30.86 -27.09 -4.48
C LYS A 3 -30.19 -28.44 -4.26
N GLU A 4 -29.41 -28.58 -3.19
CA GLU A 4 -28.66 -29.80 -2.83
C GLU A 4 -28.47 -29.86 -1.32
N GLY A 5 -29.28 -30.66 -0.65
CA GLY A 5 -29.31 -30.78 0.82
C GLY A 5 -28.19 -31.68 1.42
N ARG A 6 -27.36 -32.31 0.58
CA ARG A 6 -26.27 -33.20 1.03
C ARG A 6 -24.93 -32.46 1.20
N LYS A 7 -24.88 -31.15 0.91
CA LYS A 7 -23.73 -30.30 1.21
C LYS A 7 -23.77 -29.92 2.68
N ARG A 8 -22.85 -30.46 3.46
CA ARG A 8 -22.86 -30.35 4.92
C ARG A 8 -21.87 -29.29 5.43
N VAL A 9 -20.88 -28.94 4.61
CA VAL A 9 -19.81 -28.02 5.01
C VAL A 9 -20.28 -26.57 4.90
N VAL A 10 -20.00 -25.79 5.93
CA VAL A 10 -20.19 -24.35 5.99
C VAL A 10 -18.82 -23.68 5.85
N ILE A 11 -18.73 -22.62 5.07
CA ILE A 11 -17.53 -21.79 4.89
C ILE A 11 -17.96 -20.35 5.16
N GLU A 12 -17.32 -19.72 6.15
CA GLU A 12 -17.57 -18.33 6.56
C GLU A 12 -16.27 -17.55 6.65
N ASN A 13 -16.36 -16.23 6.78
CA ASN A 13 -15.28 -15.32 7.09
C ASN A 13 -14.03 -15.48 6.19
N VAL A 14 -14.23 -15.75 4.90
CA VAL A 14 -13.07 -15.84 3.96
C VAL A 14 -12.41 -14.48 3.84
N THR A 15 -11.11 -14.42 4.15
CA THR A 15 -10.28 -13.22 4.06
C THR A 15 -9.06 -13.44 3.17
N PRO A 16 -8.50 -12.36 2.53
CA PRO A 16 -8.94 -10.97 2.57
C PRO A 16 -10.24 -10.74 1.78
N CYS A 17 -11.16 -9.93 2.32
CA CYS A 17 -12.46 -9.68 1.72
C CYS A 17 -12.87 -8.21 1.90
N VAL A 18 -12.83 -7.42 0.85
CA VAL A 18 -13.18 -6.00 0.88
C VAL A 18 -14.65 -5.81 0.49
N ASP A 19 -15.46 -5.27 1.42
CA ASP A 19 -16.90 -5.02 1.25
C ASP A 19 -17.66 -6.22 0.66
N GLY A 20 -17.45 -7.41 1.25
CA GLY A 20 -18.11 -8.64 0.80
C GLY A 20 -17.67 -9.11 -0.59
N GLY A 21 -16.47 -8.76 -1.02
CA GLY A 21 -15.91 -9.10 -2.34
C GLY A 21 -16.29 -8.12 -3.45
N ARG A 22 -16.84 -6.95 -3.11
CA ARG A 22 -17.17 -5.90 -4.07
C ARG A 22 -15.96 -5.23 -4.69
N PHE A 23 -14.85 -5.17 -3.93
CA PHE A 23 -13.59 -4.58 -4.34
C PHE A 23 -12.45 -5.58 -4.13
N PRO A 24 -11.36 -5.48 -4.93
CA PRO A 24 -10.19 -6.31 -4.73
C PRO A 24 -9.41 -5.91 -3.48
N ALA A 25 -8.81 -6.88 -2.82
CA ALA A 25 -7.70 -6.63 -1.91
C ALA A 25 -6.46 -6.22 -2.71
N LYS A 26 -5.50 -5.53 -2.10
CA LYS A 26 -4.28 -5.07 -2.77
C LYS A 26 -3.05 -5.81 -2.27
N ARG A 27 -2.20 -6.21 -3.20
CA ARG A 27 -0.87 -6.77 -2.93
C ARG A 27 0.14 -6.22 -3.95
N CYS A 28 1.41 -6.46 -3.72
CA CYS A 28 2.46 -6.14 -4.67
C CYS A 28 2.99 -7.38 -5.37
N ALA A 29 3.56 -7.21 -6.55
CA ALA A 29 4.22 -8.31 -7.25
C ALA A 29 5.34 -8.91 -6.38
N GLY A 30 5.33 -10.24 -6.24
CA GLY A 30 6.22 -10.99 -5.37
C GLY A 30 5.69 -11.23 -3.95
N ASP A 31 4.53 -10.69 -3.58
CA ASP A 31 3.90 -10.97 -2.29
C ASP A 31 3.27 -12.38 -2.29
N SER A 32 3.07 -12.93 -1.09
CA SER A 32 2.20 -14.07 -0.84
C SER A 32 0.86 -13.59 -0.28
N VAL A 33 -0.23 -14.14 -0.79
CA VAL A 33 -1.59 -13.86 -0.33
C VAL A 33 -1.98 -14.94 0.67
N GLU A 34 -2.03 -14.60 1.94
CA GLU A 34 -2.59 -15.47 2.96
C GLU A 34 -4.12 -15.39 2.91
N VAL A 35 -4.76 -16.56 2.89
CA VAL A 35 -6.21 -16.72 2.86
C VAL A 35 -6.63 -17.52 4.09
N GLU A 36 -7.53 -16.94 4.86
CA GLU A 36 -8.12 -17.57 6.05
C GLU A 36 -9.62 -17.76 5.86
N ALA A 37 -10.17 -18.76 6.53
CA ALA A 37 -11.61 -19.01 6.54
C ALA A 37 -12.01 -19.83 7.77
N ASP A 38 -13.25 -19.67 8.24
CA ASP A 38 -13.86 -20.57 9.20
C ASP A 38 -14.61 -21.66 8.45
N ILE A 39 -14.22 -22.95 8.68
CA ILE A 39 -14.76 -24.09 7.94
C ILE A 39 -15.15 -25.19 8.92
N PHE A 40 -16.42 -25.52 8.95
CA PHE A 40 -16.96 -26.52 9.88
C PHE A 40 -18.06 -27.36 9.23
N THR A 41 -18.42 -28.46 9.91
CA THR A 41 -19.50 -29.36 9.47
C THR A 41 -20.26 -29.89 10.69
N ASP A 42 -21.44 -30.46 10.44
CA ASP A 42 -22.14 -31.29 11.39
C ASP A 42 -21.42 -32.65 11.61
N GLY A 43 -21.58 -33.26 12.78
CA GLY A 43 -21.01 -34.57 13.09
C GLY A 43 -19.51 -34.54 13.38
N HIS A 44 -18.82 -35.66 13.11
CA HIS A 44 -17.41 -35.88 13.46
C HIS A 44 -16.53 -36.25 12.22
N ASP A 45 -17.05 -36.03 11.03
CA ASP A 45 -16.30 -36.32 9.81
C ASP A 45 -15.08 -35.41 9.67
N VAL A 46 -13.99 -35.96 9.16
CA VAL A 46 -12.79 -35.19 8.83
C VAL A 46 -13.07 -34.29 7.62
N LEU A 47 -12.77 -33.01 7.80
CA LEU A 47 -12.85 -32.00 6.74
C LEU A 47 -11.55 -31.93 5.94
N ARG A 48 -11.69 -31.60 4.67
CA ARG A 48 -10.60 -31.11 3.83
C ARG A 48 -11.02 -29.84 3.14
N ALA A 49 -10.08 -28.92 3.03
CA ALA A 49 -10.28 -27.63 2.38
C ALA A 49 -9.15 -27.33 1.38
N LEU A 50 -9.52 -26.71 0.29
CA LEU A 50 -8.59 -26.23 -0.73
C LEU A 50 -8.81 -24.76 -0.97
N LEU A 51 -7.72 -24.02 -1.01
CA LEU A 51 -7.63 -22.71 -1.59
C LEU A 51 -7.49 -22.88 -3.11
N LEU A 52 -8.35 -22.21 -3.84
CA LEU A 52 -8.34 -22.15 -5.30
C LEU A 52 -7.84 -20.79 -5.72
N HIS A 53 -6.86 -20.69 -6.60
CA HIS A 53 -6.41 -19.41 -7.14
C HIS A 53 -6.09 -19.50 -8.63
N ARG A 54 -6.14 -18.37 -9.33
CA ARG A 54 -5.77 -18.23 -10.73
C ARG A 54 -5.55 -16.76 -11.08
N ARG A 55 -4.86 -16.49 -12.18
CA ARG A 55 -4.87 -15.16 -12.79
C ARG A 55 -6.23 -14.89 -13.43
N ALA A 56 -6.74 -13.68 -13.31
CA ALA A 56 -8.03 -13.33 -13.93
C ALA A 56 -8.00 -13.55 -15.45
N GLY A 57 -9.07 -14.17 -15.97
CA GLY A 57 -9.16 -14.58 -17.37
C GLY A 57 -8.68 -16.00 -17.67
N GLU A 58 -7.95 -16.65 -16.76
CA GLU A 58 -7.64 -18.07 -16.89
C GLU A 58 -8.87 -18.93 -16.58
N THR A 59 -8.96 -20.10 -17.23
CA THR A 59 -10.08 -21.03 -17.02
C THR A 59 -9.80 -22.06 -15.92
N ALA A 60 -8.53 -22.46 -15.76
CA ALA A 60 -8.10 -23.46 -14.79
C ALA A 60 -7.81 -22.83 -13.43
N TRP A 61 -8.21 -23.51 -12.36
CA TRP A 61 -7.84 -23.19 -11.00
C TRP A 61 -6.62 -24.00 -10.57
N THR A 62 -5.69 -23.33 -9.90
CA THR A 62 -4.64 -24.00 -9.11
C THR A 62 -5.20 -24.27 -7.73
N GLU A 63 -4.93 -25.48 -7.21
CA GLU A 63 -5.43 -25.93 -5.90
C GLU A 63 -4.26 -25.99 -4.90
N VAL A 64 -4.45 -25.39 -3.72
CA VAL A 64 -3.53 -25.45 -2.59
C VAL A 64 -4.27 -26.03 -1.38
N GLU A 65 -3.70 -27.04 -0.71
CA GLU A 65 -4.31 -27.63 0.50
C GLU A 65 -4.24 -26.61 1.65
N MET A 66 -5.37 -26.34 2.31
CA MET A 66 -5.42 -25.48 3.48
C MET A 66 -5.08 -26.29 4.75
N THR A 67 -4.49 -25.63 5.73
CA THR A 67 -4.15 -26.18 7.04
C THR A 67 -5.22 -25.82 8.05
N ALA A 68 -5.73 -26.83 8.77
CA ALA A 68 -6.64 -26.61 9.89
C ALA A 68 -5.88 -26.05 11.10
N LEU A 69 -6.44 -25.04 11.71
CA LEU A 69 -5.99 -24.40 12.95
C LEU A 69 -7.05 -24.66 14.05
N PRO A 70 -6.78 -24.34 15.32
CA PRO A 70 -7.78 -24.44 16.38
C PRO A 70 -9.07 -23.64 16.07
N ASN A 71 -10.20 -24.10 16.63
CA ASN A 71 -11.51 -23.45 16.52
C ASN A 71 -12.06 -23.33 15.10
N ASP A 72 -11.95 -24.38 14.30
CA ASP A 72 -12.46 -24.46 12.92
C ASP A 72 -11.87 -23.43 11.96
N HIS A 73 -10.78 -22.78 12.36
CA HIS A 73 -10.06 -21.83 11.53
C HIS A 73 -9.12 -22.55 10.55
N TRP A 74 -9.05 -22.07 9.31
CA TRP A 74 -8.24 -22.67 8.25
C TRP A 74 -7.42 -21.61 7.54
N ARG A 75 -6.19 -21.97 7.14
CA ARG A 75 -5.25 -21.08 6.48
C ARG A 75 -4.61 -21.75 5.28
N GLY A 76 -4.44 -20.99 4.20
CA GLY A 76 -3.66 -21.34 3.03
C GLY A 76 -3.07 -20.08 2.39
N SER A 77 -2.09 -20.23 1.50
CA SER A 77 -1.49 -19.09 0.82
C SER A 77 -1.16 -19.42 -0.64
N PHE A 78 -1.05 -18.38 -1.46
CA PHE A 78 -0.57 -18.48 -2.83
C PHE A 78 0.24 -17.23 -3.19
N ASP A 79 1.21 -17.40 -4.08
CA ASP A 79 2.07 -16.30 -4.52
C ASP A 79 1.49 -15.56 -5.71
N VAL A 80 1.77 -14.24 -5.76
CA VAL A 80 1.35 -13.34 -6.86
C VAL A 80 2.58 -12.69 -7.50
N PRO A 81 3.32 -13.44 -8.36
CA PRO A 81 4.60 -12.99 -8.90
C PRO A 81 4.48 -11.78 -9.84
N ASP A 82 3.36 -11.64 -10.54
CA ASP A 82 3.20 -10.67 -11.61
C ASP A 82 2.11 -9.65 -11.30
N VAL A 83 2.29 -8.43 -11.80
CA VAL A 83 1.28 -7.36 -11.76
C VAL A 83 0.03 -7.77 -12.54
N GLY A 84 -1.14 -7.44 -12.01
CA GLY A 84 -2.44 -7.75 -12.62
C GLY A 84 -3.50 -8.10 -11.58
N VAL A 85 -4.54 -8.83 -12.01
CA VAL A 85 -5.63 -9.25 -11.12
C VAL A 85 -5.58 -10.77 -10.97
N TYR A 86 -5.70 -11.23 -9.73
CA TYR A 86 -5.85 -12.64 -9.38
C TYR A 86 -7.22 -12.88 -8.75
N GLU A 87 -7.75 -14.06 -8.99
CA GLU A 87 -8.99 -14.55 -8.38
C GLU A 87 -8.66 -15.67 -7.42
N PHE A 88 -9.38 -15.73 -6.29
CA PHE A 88 -9.26 -16.86 -5.36
C PHE A 88 -10.59 -17.21 -4.74
N ASN A 89 -10.67 -18.44 -4.22
CA ASN A 89 -11.85 -18.95 -3.55
C ASN A 89 -11.47 -20.11 -2.61
N VAL A 90 -12.38 -20.52 -1.76
CA VAL A 90 -12.21 -21.68 -0.86
C VAL A 90 -13.26 -22.73 -1.18
N THR A 91 -12.85 -23.99 -1.25
CA THR A 91 -13.76 -25.14 -1.38
C THR A 91 -13.42 -26.19 -0.33
N ALA A 92 -14.45 -26.78 0.27
CA ALA A 92 -14.28 -27.76 1.34
C ALA A 92 -15.34 -28.85 1.29
N TRP A 93 -15.01 -30.05 1.82
CA TRP A 93 -15.90 -31.20 1.86
C TRP A 93 -15.58 -32.09 3.05
N THR A 94 -16.55 -32.93 3.46
CA THR A 94 -16.32 -34.05 4.37
C THR A 94 -15.63 -35.19 3.62
N ASP A 95 -14.45 -35.60 4.06
CA ASP A 95 -13.66 -36.64 3.37
C ASP A 95 -13.88 -38.01 4.03
N LYS A 96 -14.69 -38.84 3.38
CA LYS A 96 -15.02 -40.21 3.87
C LYS A 96 -13.79 -41.08 4.04
N PHE A 97 -12.80 -40.96 3.17
CA PHE A 97 -11.56 -41.74 3.27
C PHE A 97 -10.73 -41.26 4.47
N ALA A 98 -10.57 -39.93 4.61
CA ALA A 98 -9.85 -39.37 5.74
C ALA A 98 -10.55 -39.65 7.07
N THR A 99 -11.88 -39.59 7.14
CA THR A 99 -12.67 -39.98 8.32
C THR A 99 -12.44 -41.46 8.67
N TRP A 100 -12.57 -42.37 7.70
CA TRP A 100 -12.33 -43.77 7.91
C TRP A 100 -10.90 -44.05 8.40
N ARG A 101 -9.89 -43.45 7.77
CA ARG A 101 -8.47 -43.59 8.14
C ARG A 101 -8.20 -43.03 9.55
N HIS A 102 -8.82 -41.94 9.95
CA HIS A 102 -8.72 -41.33 11.28
C HIS A 102 -9.33 -42.24 12.37
N ASP A 103 -10.47 -42.86 12.08
CA ASP A 103 -11.18 -43.69 13.05
C ASP A 103 -10.62 -45.13 13.14
N LEU A 104 -10.02 -45.63 12.06
CA LEU A 104 -9.53 -47.03 11.97
C LEU A 104 -8.60 -47.43 13.13
N PRO A 105 -7.64 -46.61 13.61
CA PRO A 105 -6.79 -46.96 14.76
C PRO A 105 -7.54 -47.07 16.12
N ARG A 106 -8.73 -46.48 16.22
CA ARG A 106 -9.52 -46.47 17.47
C ARG A 106 -10.27 -47.78 17.72
N TRP A 107 -10.47 -48.61 16.68
CA TRP A 107 -11.07 -49.91 16.80
C TRP A 107 -10.08 -50.91 17.36
N THR A 108 -10.42 -51.61 18.46
CA THR A 108 -9.55 -52.52 19.18
C THR A 108 -10.00 -53.97 19.08
N GLU A 109 -11.31 -54.21 18.91
CA GLU A 109 -11.86 -55.58 18.79
C GLU A 109 -11.76 -56.09 17.34
N GLY A 110 -11.39 -57.36 17.16
CA GLY A 110 -11.17 -57.96 15.87
C GLY A 110 -12.37 -57.91 14.92
N ALA A 111 -13.57 -58.08 15.44
CA ALA A 111 -14.81 -57.98 14.66
C ALA A 111 -15.10 -56.57 14.16
N ASP A 112 -14.83 -55.55 14.98
CA ASP A 112 -15.00 -54.14 14.59
C ASP A 112 -13.96 -53.71 13.56
N ILE A 113 -12.70 -54.18 13.74
CA ILE A 113 -11.63 -53.94 12.78
C ILE A 113 -11.99 -54.57 11.45
N GLU A 114 -12.51 -55.79 11.42
CA GLU A 114 -12.93 -56.50 10.20
C GLU A 114 -14.01 -55.70 9.46
N THR A 115 -15.01 -55.19 10.18
CA THR A 115 -16.10 -54.37 9.65
C THR A 115 -15.54 -53.04 9.09
N ALA A 116 -14.63 -52.39 9.82
CA ALA A 116 -14.00 -51.15 9.39
C ALA A 116 -13.16 -51.35 8.12
N LEU A 117 -12.43 -52.46 7.99
CA LEU A 117 -11.68 -52.82 6.81
C LEU A 117 -12.59 -53.04 5.59
N GLN A 118 -13.77 -53.66 5.78
CA GLN A 118 -14.75 -53.85 4.69
C GLN A 118 -15.33 -52.50 4.24
N VAL A 119 -15.61 -51.59 5.15
CA VAL A 119 -16.03 -50.20 4.84
C VAL A 119 -14.93 -49.50 4.04
N GLY A 120 -13.68 -49.58 4.50
CA GLY A 120 -12.54 -49.03 3.79
C GLY A 120 -12.37 -49.57 2.38
N ALA A 121 -12.53 -50.89 2.22
CA ALA A 121 -12.48 -51.52 0.90
C ALA A 121 -13.57 -51.00 -0.06
N GLY A 122 -14.76 -50.68 0.46
CA GLY A 122 -15.84 -50.01 -0.29
C GLY A 122 -15.43 -48.62 -0.76
N ILE A 123 -14.84 -47.80 0.15
CA ILE A 123 -14.35 -46.47 -0.16
C ILE A 123 -13.25 -46.54 -1.22
N VAL A 124 -12.26 -47.41 -1.06
CA VAL A 124 -11.16 -47.60 -2.02
C VAL A 124 -11.68 -48.08 -3.38
N ALA A 125 -12.72 -48.93 -3.42
CA ALA A 125 -13.37 -49.31 -4.66
C ALA A 125 -14.02 -48.13 -5.38
N ASP A 126 -14.62 -47.18 -4.61
CA ASP A 126 -15.18 -45.96 -5.17
C ASP A 126 -14.08 -45.01 -5.70
N MET A 127 -12.93 -44.94 -5.04
CA MET A 127 -11.75 -44.22 -5.52
C MET A 127 -11.22 -44.83 -6.83
N ALA A 128 -11.10 -46.15 -6.88
CA ALA A 128 -10.64 -46.87 -8.09
C ALA A 128 -11.53 -46.57 -9.33
N ARG A 129 -12.83 -46.38 -9.17
CA ARG A 129 -13.72 -45.98 -10.29
C ARG A 129 -13.42 -44.59 -10.83
N ARG A 130 -12.81 -43.70 -10.03
CA ARG A 130 -12.40 -42.33 -10.44
C ARG A 130 -10.96 -42.30 -10.97
N ALA A 131 -10.15 -43.27 -10.58
CA ALA A 131 -8.76 -43.33 -10.95
C ALA A 131 -8.57 -43.89 -12.39
N ARG A 132 -7.45 -43.55 -13.00
CA ARG A 132 -7.03 -44.02 -14.32
C ARG A 132 -5.60 -44.57 -14.26
N GLY A 133 -5.25 -45.44 -15.22
CA GLY A 133 -3.88 -45.97 -15.36
C GLY A 133 -3.42 -46.79 -14.16
N SER A 134 -2.16 -46.60 -13.76
CA SER A 134 -1.50 -47.33 -12.66
C SER A 134 -2.20 -47.12 -11.31
N ASP A 135 -2.73 -45.93 -11.05
CA ASP A 135 -3.37 -45.64 -9.77
C ASP A 135 -4.67 -46.44 -9.59
N GLY A 136 -5.41 -46.71 -10.69
CA GLY A 136 -6.59 -47.59 -10.66
C GLY A 136 -6.22 -49.03 -10.32
N VAL A 137 -5.08 -49.53 -10.84
CA VAL A 137 -4.56 -50.86 -10.51
C VAL A 137 -4.14 -50.92 -9.04
N ALA A 138 -3.34 -49.95 -8.57
CA ALA A 138 -2.89 -49.87 -7.18
C ALA A 138 -4.07 -49.81 -6.18
N LEU A 139 -5.12 -49.02 -6.46
CA LEU A 139 -6.32 -48.98 -5.64
C LEU A 139 -7.09 -50.34 -5.67
N GLY A 140 -7.07 -51.05 -6.80
CA GLY A 140 -7.60 -52.43 -6.87
C GLY A 140 -6.85 -53.41 -5.98
N GLU A 141 -5.51 -53.32 -5.96
CA GLU A 141 -4.66 -54.12 -5.07
C GLU A 141 -4.89 -53.76 -3.60
N TRP A 142 -4.97 -52.49 -3.26
CA TRP A 142 -5.31 -52.05 -1.90
C TRP A 142 -6.65 -52.57 -1.44
N LYS A 143 -7.70 -52.52 -2.27
CA LYS A 143 -8.98 -53.14 -1.98
C LYS A 143 -8.83 -54.61 -1.66
N ALA A 144 -8.06 -55.38 -2.47
CA ALA A 144 -7.83 -56.79 -2.25
C ALA A 144 -7.09 -57.05 -0.94
N ARG A 145 -6.07 -56.26 -0.60
CA ARG A 145 -5.32 -56.32 0.68
C ARG A 145 -6.25 -56.09 1.88
N LEU A 146 -7.14 -55.09 1.83
CA LEU A 146 -8.09 -54.82 2.89
C LEU A 146 -9.06 -55.99 3.15
N LEU A 147 -9.44 -56.73 2.11
CA LEU A 147 -10.37 -57.87 2.17
C LEU A 147 -9.67 -59.24 2.29
N ALA A 148 -8.34 -59.30 2.34
CA ALA A 148 -7.59 -60.55 2.42
C ALA A 148 -7.92 -61.30 3.71
N ARG A 149 -7.79 -62.65 3.67
CA ARG A 149 -7.88 -63.48 4.89
C ARG A 149 -6.63 -63.32 5.74
N GLY A 150 -6.75 -63.28 7.05
CA GLY A 150 -5.64 -63.18 7.98
C GLY A 150 -5.94 -62.34 9.20
N ASP A 151 -4.90 -61.96 9.94
CA ASP A 151 -5.05 -61.14 11.15
C ASP A 151 -5.61 -59.74 10.85
N PRO A 152 -6.77 -59.38 11.39
CA PRO A 152 -7.35 -58.04 11.20
C PRO A 152 -6.44 -56.90 11.69
N MET A 153 -5.65 -57.14 12.73
CA MET A 153 -4.74 -56.15 13.31
C MET A 153 -3.60 -55.82 12.33
N ALA A 154 -3.00 -56.85 11.70
CA ALA A 154 -1.94 -56.62 10.69
C ALA A 154 -2.46 -55.85 9.48
N ARG A 155 -3.70 -56.15 9.01
CA ARG A 155 -4.34 -55.44 7.90
C ARG A 155 -4.69 -54.00 8.27
N ARG A 156 -5.11 -53.74 9.52
CA ARG A 156 -5.34 -52.38 10.04
C ARG A 156 -4.06 -51.55 9.94
N ILE A 157 -2.91 -52.09 10.37
CA ILE A 157 -1.62 -51.40 10.29
C ILE A 157 -1.28 -51.10 8.83
N ALA A 158 -1.42 -52.09 7.95
CA ALA A 158 -1.15 -51.93 6.51
C ALA A 158 -2.07 -50.88 5.87
N ALA A 159 -3.33 -50.76 6.32
CA ALA A 159 -4.29 -49.77 5.81
C ALA A 159 -3.91 -48.30 6.12
N LEU A 160 -2.96 -48.10 7.03
CA LEU A 160 -2.42 -46.77 7.38
C LEU A 160 -1.19 -46.36 6.54
N ASP A 161 -0.89 -47.13 5.50
CA ASP A 161 0.21 -46.86 4.59
C ASP A 161 0.08 -45.50 3.87
N GLU A 162 1.21 -44.82 3.67
CA GLU A 162 1.24 -43.48 3.07
C GLU A 162 0.96 -43.47 1.56
N GLU A 163 1.21 -44.59 0.86
CA GLU A 163 0.80 -44.75 -0.55
C GLU A 163 -0.73 -44.66 -0.66
N LEU A 164 -1.44 -45.42 0.21
CA LEU A 164 -2.91 -45.40 0.24
C LEU A 164 -3.44 -44.02 0.66
N ALA A 165 -2.77 -43.31 1.59
CA ALA A 165 -3.13 -41.95 1.97
C ALA A 165 -3.02 -40.98 0.79
N THR A 166 -1.92 -41.07 0.02
CA THR A 166 -1.68 -40.24 -1.16
C THR A 166 -2.75 -40.48 -2.23
N LEU A 167 -3.09 -41.74 -2.51
CA LEU A 167 -4.18 -42.08 -3.42
C LEU A 167 -5.54 -41.58 -2.90
N GLY A 168 -5.78 -41.66 -1.59
CA GLY A 168 -6.97 -41.16 -0.92
C GLY A 168 -7.13 -39.65 -1.11
N LYS A 169 -6.05 -38.89 -0.95
CA LYS A 169 -6.02 -37.46 -1.23
C LYS A 169 -6.34 -37.13 -2.69
N ARG A 170 -5.70 -37.84 -3.62
CA ARG A 170 -5.83 -37.59 -5.07
C ARG A 170 -7.21 -37.94 -5.61
N TYR A 171 -7.85 -39.00 -5.11
CA TYR A 171 -9.13 -39.50 -5.59
C TYR A 171 -10.28 -39.33 -4.59
N ALA A 172 -10.22 -38.25 -3.78
CA ALA A 172 -11.29 -37.86 -2.85
C ALA A 172 -12.62 -37.66 -3.57
N ASP A 173 -13.73 -37.98 -2.90
CA ASP A 173 -15.08 -37.71 -3.40
C ASP A 173 -15.54 -36.30 -3.07
N ARG A 174 -15.47 -35.41 -4.05
CA ARG A 174 -15.83 -33.98 -3.91
C ARG A 174 -17.23 -33.66 -4.38
N ARG A 175 -18.13 -34.65 -4.64
CA ARG A 175 -19.47 -34.43 -5.21
C ARG A 175 -20.33 -33.45 -4.40
N PHE A 176 -20.13 -33.41 -3.11
CA PHE A 176 -20.87 -32.55 -2.18
C PHE A 176 -19.99 -31.43 -1.58
N ALA A 177 -18.91 -31.08 -2.26
CA ALA A 177 -18.11 -29.95 -1.82
C ALA A 177 -18.91 -28.65 -1.83
N THR A 178 -18.69 -27.84 -0.81
CA THR A 178 -19.15 -26.46 -0.74
C THR A 178 -18.04 -25.55 -1.23
N THR A 179 -18.36 -24.59 -2.07
CA THR A 179 -17.45 -23.53 -2.51
C THR A 179 -18.00 -22.20 -2.04
N ALA A 180 -17.16 -21.37 -1.45
CA ALA A 180 -17.54 -20.06 -0.96
C ALA A 180 -18.04 -19.13 -2.08
N LYS A 181 -18.75 -18.08 -1.73
CA LYS A 181 -19.27 -17.05 -2.65
C LYS A 181 -19.19 -15.70 -1.98
N PRO A 182 -18.88 -14.64 -2.74
CA PRO A 182 -18.47 -14.64 -4.15
C PRO A 182 -17.05 -15.19 -4.37
N VAL A 183 -16.58 -15.25 -5.63
CA VAL A 183 -15.16 -15.32 -5.96
C VAL A 183 -14.53 -13.98 -5.54
N LEU A 184 -13.42 -14.05 -4.81
CA LEU A 184 -12.71 -12.87 -4.31
C LEU A 184 -11.54 -12.53 -5.25
N THR A 185 -11.11 -11.27 -5.23
CA THR A 185 -10.08 -10.76 -6.13
C THR A 185 -8.97 -10.04 -5.38
N VAL A 186 -7.77 -10.12 -5.95
CA VAL A 186 -6.58 -9.38 -5.51
C VAL A 186 -6.05 -8.57 -6.68
N ALA A 187 -5.92 -7.26 -6.51
CA ALA A 187 -5.22 -6.38 -7.43
C ALA A 187 -3.75 -6.34 -7.03
N VAL A 188 -2.88 -6.79 -7.93
CA VAL A 188 -1.44 -6.85 -7.71
C VAL A 188 -0.79 -5.71 -8.47
N GLU A 189 -0.07 -4.86 -7.76
CA GLU A 189 0.58 -3.66 -8.28
C GLU A 189 2.10 -3.79 -8.25
N PRO A 190 2.85 -2.92 -8.98
CA PRO A 190 4.30 -2.84 -8.84
C PRO A 190 4.74 -2.62 -7.38
N ARG A 191 5.95 -3.05 -7.04
CA ARG A 191 6.53 -2.92 -5.70
C ARG A 191 6.47 -1.48 -5.15
N LEU A 192 6.65 -0.48 -6.02
CA LEU A 192 6.55 0.94 -5.67
C LEU A 192 5.17 1.34 -5.14
N GLY A 193 4.12 0.60 -5.44
CA GLY A 193 2.79 0.80 -4.87
C GLY A 193 2.69 0.42 -3.39
N GLY A 194 3.58 -0.47 -2.89
CA GLY A 194 3.62 -0.90 -1.49
C GLY A 194 4.72 -0.24 -0.67
N PHE A 195 5.88 0.00 -1.31
CA PHE A 195 7.05 0.56 -0.65
C PHE A 195 7.72 1.58 -1.58
N SER A 196 7.80 2.85 -1.13
CA SER A 196 8.40 3.94 -1.90
C SER A 196 8.79 5.14 -1.02
N ALA A 197 9.79 5.89 -1.49
CA ALA A 197 10.18 7.19 -0.96
C ALA A 197 10.05 8.24 -2.06
N TRP A 198 9.33 9.33 -1.78
CA TRP A 198 8.97 10.36 -2.76
C TRP A 198 9.68 11.68 -2.46
N TYR A 199 10.19 12.32 -3.51
CA TYR A 199 10.74 13.66 -3.44
C TYR A 199 9.95 14.58 -4.37
N GLU A 200 9.25 15.56 -3.83
CA GLU A 200 8.52 16.58 -4.60
C GLU A 200 9.42 17.77 -4.87
N MET A 201 9.46 18.26 -6.11
CA MET A 201 10.12 19.51 -6.46
C MET A 201 9.47 20.22 -7.64
N PHE A 202 9.50 21.54 -7.63
CA PHE A 202 9.04 22.34 -8.75
C PHE A 202 10.11 22.43 -9.85
N PRO A 203 9.84 21.93 -11.07
CA PRO A 203 10.82 21.98 -12.16
C PRO A 203 11.31 23.41 -12.46
N ARG A 204 10.41 24.40 -12.31
CA ARG A 204 10.75 25.81 -12.55
C ARG A 204 11.81 26.39 -11.61
N SER A 205 12.02 25.78 -10.44
CA SER A 205 13.06 26.14 -9.47
C SER A 205 14.25 25.17 -9.46
N ALA A 206 14.38 24.32 -10.47
CA ALA A 206 15.50 23.39 -10.59
C ALA A 206 16.84 24.07 -10.89
N GLY A 207 16.80 25.28 -11.50
CA GLY A 207 17.97 26.09 -11.82
C GLY A 207 18.48 26.94 -10.64
N ASP A 208 19.20 27.98 -10.98
CA ASP A 208 19.84 28.93 -10.04
C ASP A 208 18.89 30.02 -9.52
N GLY A 209 17.64 30.02 -9.93
CA GLY A 209 16.62 31.00 -9.55
C GLY A 209 16.67 32.33 -10.34
N THR A 210 17.63 32.51 -11.24
CA THR A 210 17.72 33.72 -12.08
C THR A 210 16.81 33.64 -13.31
N ARG A 211 16.40 32.43 -13.69
CA ARG A 211 15.48 32.12 -14.79
C ARG A 211 14.54 30.98 -14.42
N HIS A 212 13.53 30.79 -15.24
CA HIS A 212 12.71 29.57 -15.15
C HIS A 212 13.56 28.34 -15.37
N GLY A 213 13.48 27.33 -14.49
CA GLY A 213 14.15 26.06 -14.64
C GLY A 213 13.55 25.25 -15.81
N THR A 214 14.33 24.32 -16.32
CA THR A 214 14.02 23.45 -17.46
C THR A 214 14.08 21.98 -17.07
N PHE A 215 13.60 21.08 -17.93
CA PHE A 215 13.78 19.63 -17.73
C PHE A 215 15.26 19.23 -17.72
N ALA A 216 16.12 19.95 -18.43
CA ALA A 216 17.57 19.72 -18.37
C ALA A 216 18.15 20.08 -16.99
N ASP A 217 17.63 21.12 -16.33
CA ASP A 217 18.02 21.46 -14.96
C ASP A 217 17.53 20.37 -13.97
N VAL A 218 16.34 19.83 -14.16
CA VAL A 218 15.83 18.69 -13.36
C VAL A 218 16.70 17.45 -13.59
N GLU A 219 17.06 17.15 -14.84
CA GLU A 219 17.94 16.04 -15.19
C GLU A 219 19.30 16.14 -14.48
N ALA A 220 19.86 17.33 -14.40
CA ALA A 220 21.11 17.58 -13.67
C ALA A 220 21.01 17.34 -12.17
N LEU A 221 19.80 17.40 -11.58
CA LEU A 221 19.54 17.13 -10.16
C LEU A 221 19.23 15.66 -9.87
N LEU A 222 19.05 14.79 -10.86
CA LEU A 222 18.76 13.38 -10.63
C LEU A 222 19.79 12.66 -9.76
N PRO A 223 21.10 12.84 -9.93
CA PRO A 223 22.10 12.26 -9.02
C PRO A 223 21.91 12.71 -7.58
N TYR A 224 21.58 13.98 -7.35
CA TYR A 224 21.33 14.54 -6.02
C TYR A 224 20.14 13.85 -5.33
N VAL A 225 19.05 13.65 -6.04
CA VAL A 225 17.83 12.96 -5.53
C VAL A 225 18.12 11.47 -5.32
N ALA A 226 18.84 10.83 -6.25
CA ALA A 226 19.22 9.42 -6.15
C ALA A 226 20.14 9.13 -4.96
N ASP A 227 21.11 10.02 -4.67
CA ASP A 227 22.03 9.90 -3.56
C ASP A 227 21.31 9.94 -2.20
N MET A 228 20.21 10.69 -2.10
CA MET A 228 19.33 10.67 -0.94
C MET A 228 18.49 9.39 -0.85
N GLY A 229 18.45 8.57 -1.88
CA GLY A 229 17.75 7.29 -1.87
C GLY A 229 16.24 7.37 -2.14
N PHE A 230 15.75 8.35 -2.87
CA PHE A 230 14.35 8.41 -3.30
C PHE A 230 14.08 7.51 -4.50
N ASP A 231 12.86 6.97 -4.55
CA ASP A 231 12.40 6.07 -5.61
C ASP A 231 11.55 6.80 -6.65
N ILE A 232 10.90 7.89 -6.25
CA ILE A 232 9.96 8.65 -7.08
C ILE A 232 10.28 10.13 -6.97
N LEU A 233 10.45 10.78 -8.13
CA LEU A 233 10.52 12.23 -8.25
C LEU A 233 9.17 12.76 -8.71
N TYR A 234 8.46 13.43 -7.81
CA TYR A 234 7.16 14.01 -8.09
C TYR A 234 7.29 15.45 -8.54
N LEU A 235 6.71 15.75 -9.70
CA LEU A 235 6.66 17.07 -10.30
C LEU A 235 5.24 17.64 -10.23
N PRO A 236 5.01 18.79 -9.59
CA PRO A 236 3.79 19.58 -9.76
C PRO A 236 3.46 19.82 -11.23
N PRO A 237 2.23 20.26 -11.58
CA PRO A 237 1.80 20.33 -12.97
C PRO A 237 2.82 21.02 -13.89
N ILE A 238 3.17 20.36 -14.98
CA ILE A 238 4.16 20.84 -15.99
C ILE A 238 3.51 21.56 -17.18
N HIS A 239 2.22 21.85 -17.07
CA HIS A 239 1.39 22.37 -18.15
C HIS A 239 1.51 23.89 -18.28
N PRO A 240 1.12 24.48 -19.43
CA PRO A 240 1.00 25.93 -19.57
C PRO A 240 0.09 26.52 -18.50
N ILE A 241 0.45 27.70 -17.99
CA ILE A 241 -0.27 28.39 -16.90
C ILE A 241 -1.04 29.58 -17.48
N GLY A 242 -2.30 29.75 -17.05
CA GLY A 242 -3.14 30.86 -17.46
C GLY A 242 -2.59 32.25 -17.07
N THR A 243 -3.00 33.26 -17.79
CA THR A 243 -2.63 34.67 -17.56
C THR A 243 -3.78 35.48 -16.92
N THR A 244 -5.03 35.13 -17.27
CA THR A 244 -6.22 35.76 -16.73
C THR A 244 -6.40 35.44 -15.25
N LYS A 245 -6.51 36.48 -14.41
CA LYS A 245 -6.60 36.34 -12.94
C LYS A 245 -5.42 35.61 -12.31
N ARG A 246 -4.27 35.55 -12.99
CA ARG A 246 -3.05 34.90 -12.48
C ARG A 246 -2.71 35.41 -11.09
N LYS A 247 -2.44 34.48 -10.18
CA LYS A 247 -1.99 34.76 -8.81
C LYS A 247 -0.54 35.19 -8.81
N GLY A 248 -0.23 36.21 -8.01
CA GLY A 248 1.12 36.69 -7.78
C GLY A 248 1.77 36.12 -6.53
N ARG A 249 2.97 36.61 -6.23
CA ARG A 249 3.76 36.24 -5.04
C ARG A 249 2.91 36.23 -3.77
N ASN A 250 3.12 35.22 -2.93
CA ASN A 250 2.38 35.04 -1.69
C ASN A 250 0.85 35.00 -1.89
N ASN A 251 0.39 34.43 -3.01
CA ASN A 251 -1.02 34.31 -3.35
C ASN A 251 -1.72 35.67 -3.52
N ALA A 252 -1.00 36.72 -3.96
CA ALA A 252 -1.60 38.00 -4.32
C ALA A 252 -2.66 37.83 -5.41
N LEU A 253 -3.72 38.61 -5.36
CA LEU A 253 -4.87 38.48 -6.27
C LEU A 253 -4.50 38.81 -7.73
N VAL A 254 -3.42 39.55 -7.96
CA VAL A 254 -2.93 39.92 -9.29
C VAL A 254 -1.43 39.70 -9.32
N ALA A 255 -0.95 38.98 -10.34
CA ALA A 255 0.47 38.81 -10.59
C ALA A 255 1.10 40.09 -11.17
N SER A 256 2.32 40.39 -10.74
CA SER A 256 3.18 41.39 -11.39
C SER A 256 3.73 40.85 -12.70
N PRO A 257 4.17 41.69 -13.64
CA PRO A 257 4.81 41.25 -14.87
C PRO A 257 6.02 40.34 -14.58
N GLY A 258 6.05 39.16 -15.22
CA GLY A 258 7.10 38.16 -15.04
C GLY A 258 6.88 37.17 -13.90
N GLU A 259 5.84 37.32 -13.07
CA GLU A 259 5.50 36.30 -12.08
C GLU A 259 4.85 35.06 -12.73
N PRO A 260 5.30 33.84 -12.37
CA PRO A 260 4.93 32.61 -13.08
C PRO A 260 3.48 32.15 -12.85
N GLY A 261 2.85 32.56 -11.76
CA GLY A 261 1.54 32.06 -11.34
C GLY A 261 1.56 30.66 -10.75
N SER A 262 0.37 30.15 -10.40
CA SER A 262 0.21 28.79 -9.87
C SER A 262 0.22 27.74 -10.98
N PRO A 263 1.01 26.65 -10.88
CA PRO A 263 1.00 25.58 -11.86
C PRO A 263 -0.33 24.82 -11.93
N TRP A 264 -1.17 24.90 -10.90
CA TRP A 264 -2.50 24.32 -10.88
C TRP A 264 -3.57 25.15 -11.64
N ALA A 265 -3.23 26.36 -12.06
CA ALA A 265 -4.04 27.16 -12.98
C ALA A 265 -3.71 26.76 -14.44
N ILE A 266 -4.09 25.52 -14.81
CA ILE A 266 -3.66 24.83 -16.03
C ILE A 266 -4.34 25.44 -17.27
N GLY A 267 -3.53 25.73 -18.29
CA GLY A 267 -3.97 26.07 -19.64
C GLY A 267 -3.74 27.53 -20.01
N SER A 268 -3.31 27.74 -21.25
CA SER A 268 -3.14 29.04 -21.90
C SER A 268 -3.28 28.87 -23.41
N SER A 269 -3.02 29.94 -24.16
CA SER A 269 -2.92 29.85 -25.64
C SER A 269 -1.85 28.86 -26.12
N SER A 270 -0.93 28.43 -25.25
CA SER A 270 0.10 27.42 -25.57
C SER A 270 -0.38 25.98 -25.35
N GLY A 271 -1.60 25.76 -24.91
CA GLY A 271 -2.20 24.44 -24.71
C GLY A 271 -2.73 24.20 -23.29
N GLY A 272 -3.16 22.97 -23.03
CA GLY A 272 -3.77 22.52 -21.78
C GLY A 272 -3.07 21.33 -21.16
N HIS A 273 -3.83 20.40 -20.59
CA HIS A 273 -3.36 19.23 -19.84
C HIS A 273 -2.47 18.24 -20.62
N LYS A 274 -2.51 18.27 -21.94
CA LYS A 274 -1.66 17.43 -22.81
C LYS A 274 -0.47 18.21 -23.38
N SER A 275 -0.17 19.39 -22.85
CA SER A 275 0.89 20.26 -23.31
C SER A 275 1.88 20.58 -22.20
N ILE A 276 3.12 20.85 -22.57
CA ILE A 276 4.21 21.22 -21.66
C ILE A 276 4.34 22.74 -21.64
N HIS A 277 4.60 23.30 -20.46
CA HIS A 277 4.93 24.72 -20.30
C HIS A 277 6.15 25.07 -21.15
N PRO A 278 6.09 26.09 -22.03
CA PRO A 278 7.14 26.37 -22.99
C PRO A 278 8.53 26.60 -22.38
N GLU A 279 8.58 27.19 -21.18
CA GLU A 279 9.85 27.45 -20.49
C GLU A 279 10.48 26.20 -19.87
N LEU A 280 9.74 25.08 -19.69
CA LEU A 280 10.29 23.83 -19.21
C LEU A 280 11.03 23.05 -20.29
N GLY A 281 10.64 23.22 -21.55
CA GLY A 281 11.18 22.51 -22.70
C GLY A 281 10.11 21.84 -23.55
N THR A 282 10.50 20.81 -24.28
CA THR A 282 9.66 20.06 -25.22
C THR A 282 9.26 18.69 -24.64
N GLU A 283 8.33 17.99 -25.31
CA GLU A 283 8.02 16.59 -24.99
C GLU A 283 9.24 15.68 -25.17
N THR A 284 10.10 15.96 -26.14
CA THR A 284 11.36 15.22 -26.33
C THR A 284 12.28 15.39 -25.11
N ASP A 285 12.35 16.59 -24.54
CA ASP A 285 13.14 16.85 -23.34
C ASP A 285 12.54 16.14 -22.12
N PHE A 286 11.22 16.08 -22.02
CA PHE A 286 10.54 15.36 -20.93
C PHE A 286 10.72 13.85 -21.04
N ARG A 287 10.63 13.26 -22.25
CA ARG A 287 10.96 11.84 -22.48
C ARG A 287 12.40 11.52 -22.09
N ARG A 288 13.35 12.41 -22.46
CA ARG A 288 14.75 12.25 -22.04
C ARG A 288 14.91 12.28 -20.52
N LEU A 289 14.21 13.19 -19.84
CA LEU A 289 14.20 13.24 -18.36
C LEU A 289 13.67 11.94 -17.74
N ILE A 290 12.57 11.39 -18.27
CA ILE A 290 12.02 10.10 -17.79
C ILE A 290 13.04 8.98 -17.95
N ASP A 291 13.71 8.89 -19.10
CA ASP A 291 14.71 7.86 -19.36
C ASP A 291 15.95 8.04 -18.46
N ALA A 292 16.39 9.27 -18.26
CA ALA A 292 17.49 9.60 -17.35
C ALA A 292 17.14 9.24 -15.89
N ALA A 293 15.92 9.56 -15.45
CA ALA A 293 15.45 9.20 -14.10
C ALA A 293 15.48 7.68 -13.88
N ARG A 294 15.00 6.89 -14.85
CA ARG A 294 15.05 5.42 -14.79
C ARG A 294 16.47 4.87 -14.70
N ASN A 295 17.44 5.48 -15.35
CA ASN A 295 18.85 5.12 -15.21
C ASN A 295 19.36 5.31 -13.79
N HIS A 296 18.77 6.22 -13.02
CA HIS A 296 18.99 6.43 -11.59
C HIS A 296 18.05 5.62 -10.69
N ARG A 297 17.20 4.74 -11.27
CA ARG A 297 16.16 3.96 -10.57
C ARG A 297 15.10 4.85 -9.90
N ILE A 298 14.81 5.97 -10.51
CA ILE A 298 13.78 6.91 -10.10
C ILE A 298 12.66 6.89 -11.15
N GLU A 299 11.41 6.76 -10.72
CA GLU A 299 10.25 7.00 -11.58
C GLU A 299 9.78 8.45 -11.45
N ILE A 300 9.36 9.03 -12.56
CA ILE A 300 8.75 10.37 -12.57
C ILE A 300 7.27 10.22 -12.24
N ALA A 301 6.82 10.91 -11.20
CA ALA A 301 5.40 11.10 -10.92
C ALA A 301 4.94 12.46 -11.44
N LEU A 302 3.81 12.45 -12.18
CA LEU A 302 3.21 13.66 -12.72
C LEU A 302 1.93 14.01 -11.96
N ASP A 303 1.74 15.30 -11.65
CA ASP A 303 0.51 15.81 -11.06
C ASP A 303 -0.61 15.89 -12.10
N ILE A 304 -1.77 15.38 -11.76
CA ILE A 304 -3.00 15.53 -12.54
C ILE A 304 -4.05 16.28 -11.72
N ALA A 305 -4.36 17.49 -12.15
CA ALA A 305 -5.39 18.33 -11.55
C ALA A 305 -6.52 18.58 -12.57
N PHE A 306 -7.69 18.02 -12.33
CA PHE A 306 -8.86 18.19 -13.20
C PHE A 306 -9.57 19.52 -12.93
N GLN A 307 -8.93 20.57 -13.39
CA GLN A 307 -9.38 21.95 -13.36
C GLN A 307 -8.63 22.77 -14.42
N THR A 308 -9.14 23.91 -14.79
CA THR A 308 -8.55 24.75 -15.85
C THR A 308 -8.32 26.17 -15.37
N SER A 309 -7.42 26.91 -16.02
CA SER A 309 -7.43 28.36 -15.98
C SER A 309 -8.56 28.91 -16.85
N PRO A 310 -8.90 30.22 -16.71
CA PRO A 310 -9.81 30.88 -17.66
C PRO A 310 -9.35 30.86 -19.13
N ASP A 311 -8.04 30.72 -19.37
CA ASP A 311 -7.42 30.78 -20.70
C ASP A 311 -7.23 29.39 -21.34
N HIS A 312 -7.71 28.32 -20.69
CA HIS A 312 -7.57 26.95 -21.20
C HIS A 312 -8.39 26.78 -22.49
N PRO A 313 -7.87 26.06 -23.51
CA PRO A 313 -8.62 25.81 -24.76
C PRO A 313 -10.00 25.24 -24.54
N TYR A 314 -10.22 24.34 -23.55
CA TYR A 314 -11.55 23.78 -23.26
C TYR A 314 -12.60 24.81 -22.88
N VAL A 315 -12.21 25.98 -22.35
CA VAL A 315 -13.17 27.03 -22.01
C VAL A 315 -13.86 27.58 -23.25
N ALA A 316 -13.13 27.68 -24.38
CA ALA A 316 -13.67 28.10 -25.65
C ALA A 316 -14.31 26.95 -26.44
N ASP A 317 -13.64 25.78 -26.48
CA ASP A 317 -14.02 24.66 -27.32
C ASP A 317 -15.15 23.81 -26.72
N HIS A 318 -15.26 23.76 -25.40
CA HIS A 318 -16.21 22.93 -24.65
C HIS A 318 -16.85 23.72 -23.48
N PRO A 319 -17.52 24.86 -23.73
CA PRO A 319 -18.10 25.69 -22.68
C PRO A 319 -19.15 24.93 -21.84
N GLN A 320 -19.77 23.89 -22.39
CA GLN A 320 -20.73 23.02 -21.69
C GLN A 320 -20.10 22.18 -20.56
N TRP A 321 -18.77 22.09 -20.48
CA TRP A 321 -18.07 21.38 -19.40
C TRP A 321 -17.89 22.24 -18.14
N PHE A 322 -18.37 23.49 -18.14
CA PHE A 322 -18.22 24.42 -17.04
C PHE A 322 -19.55 24.92 -16.51
N GLY A 323 -19.67 24.95 -15.18
CA GLY A 323 -20.83 25.54 -14.54
C GLY A 323 -20.86 27.07 -14.67
N HIS A 324 -22.05 27.63 -14.87
CA HIS A 324 -22.23 29.07 -15.01
C HIS A 324 -22.96 29.66 -13.81
N ARG A 325 -22.67 30.92 -13.53
CA ARG A 325 -23.39 31.73 -12.56
C ARG A 325 -24.63 32.37 -13.20
N PRO A 326 -25.58 32.90 -12.40
CA PRO A 326 -26.76 33.56 -12.95
C PRO A 326 -26.47 34.77 -13.84
N ASP A 327 -25.32 35.40 -13.68
CA ASP A 327 -24.85 36.52 -14.51
C ASP A 327 -24.20 36.09 -15.83
N GLY A 328 -24.16 34.75 -16.10
CA GLY A 328 -23.56 34.18 -17.30
C GLY A 328 -22.05 33.96 -17.24
N THR A 329 -21.38 34.35 -16.16
CA THR A 329 -19.95 34.09 -15.98
C THR A 329 -19.70 32.63 -15.57
N ILE A 330 -18.54 32.07 -15.96
CA ILE A 330 -18.15 30.73 -15.52
C ILE A 330 -17.83 30.75 -14.02
N ARG A 331 -18.29 29.70 -13.33
CA ARG A 331 -18.02 29.51 -11.91
C ARG A 331 -16.54 29.18 -11.69
N PHE A 332 -15.87 29.97 -10.84
CA PHE A 332 -14.51 29.66 -10.41
C PHE A 332 -14.49 28.80 -9.12
N ALA A 333 -13.36 28.19 -8.81
CA ALA A 333 -13.17 27.40 -7.62
C ALA A 333 -13.24 28.30 -6.37
N GLU A 334 -13.97 27.85 -5.35
CA GLU A 334 -14.11 28.57 -4.09
C GLU A 334 -14.32 27.61 -2.91
N ASN A 335 -13.74 28.00 -1.77
CA ASN A 335 -13.99 27.41 -0.47
C ASN A 335 -14.15 28.58 0.52
N PRO A 336 -15.38 29.10 0.66
CA PRO A 336 -15.61 30.35 1.36
C PRO A 336 -14.94 30.44 2.75
N PRO A 337 -14.26 31.54 3.07
CA PRO A 337 -14.18 32.77 2.28
C PRO A 337 -13.11 32.82 1.18
N LYS A 338 -12.35 31.71 0.96
CA LYS A 338 -11.29 31.64 -0.06
C LYS A 338 -11.89 31.58 -1.47
N LYS A 339 -11.30 32.33 -2.42
CA LYS A 339 -11.65 32.37 -3.83
C LYS A 339 -10.41 32.12 -4.69
N TYR A 340 -10.56 31.27 -5.70
CA TYR A 340 -9.52 30.90 -6.66
C TYR A 340 -10.00 31.29 -8.06
N GLU A 341 -9.97 32.61 -8.35
CA GLU A 341 -10.51 33.15 -9.61
C GLU A 341 -9.71 32.76 -10.84
N ASP A 342 -8.49 32.25 -10.64
CA ASP A 342 -7.60 31.71 -11.65
C ASP A 342 -7.88 30.23 -12.00
N ILE A 343 -8.90 29.61 -11.35
CA ILE A 343 -9.22 28.20 -11.49
C ILE A 343 -10.71 28.02 -11.79
N TYR A 344 -11.03 27.37 -12.92
CA TYR A 344 -12.36 26.92 -13.29
C TYR A 344 -12.49 25.41 -13.10
N PRO A 345 -13.34 24.92 -12.18
CA PRO A 345 -13.62 23.50 -12.02
C PRO A 345 -14.51 23.00 -13.18
N PHE A 346 -14.34 21.73 -13.57
CA PHE A 346 -15.28 21.08 -14.47
C PHE A 346 -16.64 20.85 -13.79
N ASP A 347 -17.71 20.93 -14.58
CA ASP A 347 -19.05 20.54 -14.18
C ASP A 347 -19.28 19.07 -14.52
N PHE A 348 -19.19 18.20 -13.53
CA PHE A 348 -19.41 16.76 -13.70
C PHE A 348 -20.89 16.37 -13.80
N GLU A 349 -21.81 17.32 -13.67
CA GLU A 349 -23.26 17.14 -13.92
C GLU A 349 -23.64 17.64 -15.33
N SER A 350 -22.67 18.06 -16.13
CA SER A 350 -22.89 18.42 -17.54
C SER A 350 -23.60 17.33 -18.31
N ALA A 351 -24.52 17.71 -19.19
CA ALA A 351 -25.15 16.76 -20.11
C ALA A 351 -24.16 16.07 -21.06
N ASP A 352 -22.98 16.66 -21.26
CA ASP A 352 -21.87 16.14 -22.08
C ASP A 352 -20.81 15.40 -21.23
N TRP A 353 -21.22 14.79 -20.10
CA TRP A 353 -20.33 14.14 -19.14
C TRP A 353 -19.53 12.97 -19.74
N GLU A 354 -20.10 12.23 -20.69
CA GLU A 354 -19.42 11.11 -21.34
C GLU A 354 -18.21 11.59 -22.15
N ALA A 355 -18.36 12.65 -22.93
CA ALA A 355 -17.26 13.25 -23.69
C ALA A 355 -16.19 13.85 -22.75
N LEU A 356 -16.63 14.52 -21.67
CA LEU A 356 -15.72 15.01 -20.63
C LEU A 356 -14.90 13.86 -20.04
N TRP A 357 -15.53 12.76 -19.62
CA TRP A 357 -14.81 11.63 -19.01
C TRP A 357 -13.82 10.99 -19.97
N GLN A 358 -14.20 10.84 -21.26
CA GLN A 358 -13.30 10.32 -22.29
C GLN A 358 -12.07 11.22 -22.49
N GLU A 359 -12.27 12.54 -22.48
CA GLU A 359 -11.14 13.48 -22.57
C GLU A 359 -10.24 13.42 -21.33
N LEU A 360 -10.80 13.30 -20.13
CA LEU A 360 -10.04 13.13 -18.89
C LEU A 360 -9.24 11.82 -18.87
N LEU A 361 -9.79 10.72 -19.39
CA LEU A 361 -9.06 9.48 -19.63
C LEU A 361 -7.93 9.70 -20.66
N GLY A 362 -8.22 10.43 -21.72
CA GLY A 362 -7.26 10.79 -22.78
C GLY A 362 -6.04 11.58 -22.25
N ILE A 363 -6.18 12.33 -21.15
CA ILE A 363 -5.06 13.00 -20.48
C ILE A 363 -4.09 11.97 -19.89
N PHE A 364 -4.59 10.98 -19.13
CA PHE A 364 -3.76 9.92 -18.59
C PHE A 364 -3.10 9.09 -19.69
N THR A 365 -3.87 8.68 -20.71
CA THR A 365 -3.36 7.89 -21.83
C THR A 365 -2.23 8.60 -22.54
N HIS A 366 -2.37 9.91 -22.81
CA HIS A 366 -1.32 10.72 -23.41
C HIS A 366 -0.01 10.65 -22.61
N TRP A 367 -0.07 10.89 -21.29
CA TRP A 367 1.15 10.89 -20.48
C TRP A 367 1.71 9.48 -20.26
N ILE A 368 0.89 8.45 -20.28
CA ILE A 368 1.33 7.05 -20.28
C ILE A 368 2.10 6.73 -21.58
N GLU A 369 1.63 7.20 -22.73
CA GLU A 369 2.33 7.09 -24.03
C GLU A 369 3.63 7.87 -24.08
N VAL A 370 3.70 9.00 -23.38
CA VAL A 370 4.95 9.77 -23.17
C VAL A 370 5.95 9.00 -22.31
N GLY A 371 5.49 8.12 -21.43
CA GLY A 371 6.32 7.26 -20.60
C GLY A 371 6.06 7.33 -19.11
N VAL A 372 5.15 8.18 -18.63
CA VAL A 372 4.80 8.30 -17.21
C VAL A 372 4.08 7.03 -16.73
N ARG A 373 4.41 6.58 -15.53
CA ARG A 373 3.82 5.40 -14.88
C ARG A 373 3.27 5.68 -13.48
N VAL A 374 3.51 6.85 -12.94
CA VAL A 374 3.05 7.26 -11.61
C VAL A 374 2.35 8.60 -11.71
N PHE A 375 1.15 8.68 -11.15
CA PHE A 375 0.34 9.92 -11.13
C PHE A 375 -0.04 10.27 -9.70
N ARG A 376 0.24 11.50 -9.29
CA ARG A 376 -0.38 12.12 -8.12
C ARG A 376 -1.61 12.87 -8.59
N VAL A 377 -2.74 12.62 -7.98
CA VAL A 377 -4.01 13.21 -8.38
C VAL A 377 -4.44 14.25 -7.36
N ASP A 378 -4.60 15.47 -7.84
CA ASP A 378 -5.00 16.64 -7.04
C ASP A 378 -6.47 16.58 -6.65
N ASN A 379 -6.77 16.67 -5.35
CA ASN A 379 -8.12 16.73 -4.80
C ASN A 379 -9.15 15.76 -5.45
N PRO A 380 -8.87 14.44 -5.55
CA PRO A 380 -9.78 13.51 -6.23
C PRO A 380 -11.14 13.38 -5.51
N HIS A 381 -11.21 13.68 -4.22
CA HIS A 381 -12.44 13.64 -3.43
C HIS A 381 -13.47 14.71 -3.81
N THR A 382 -13.08 15.68 -4.64
CA THR A 382 -13.98 16.71 -5.19
C THR A 382 -14.56 16.34 -6.55
N LYS A 383 -14.28 15.15 -7.06
CA LYS A 383 -14.75 14.63 -8.37
C LYS A 383 -15.55 13.34 -8.15
N PRO A 384 -16.42 12.93 -9.12
CA PRO A 384 -17.28 11.76 -8.95
C PRO A 384 -16.49 10.46 -8.73
N PHE A 385 -16.81 9.72 -7.69
CA PHE A 385 -16.18 8.43 -7.42
C PHE A 385 -16.43 7.39 -8.52
N ALA A 386 -17.58 7.47 -9.19
CA ALA A 386 -17.90 6.62 -10.33
C ALA A 386 -16.95 6.85 -11.51
N MET A 387 -16.60 8.12 -11.76
CA MET A 387 -15.59 8.48 -12.76
C MET A 387 -14.23 7.85 -12.41
N TRP A 388 -13.76 7.98 -11.17
CA TRP A 388 -12.49 7.40 -10.78
C TRP A 388 -12.46 5.88 -10.90
N LYS A 389 -13.54 5.21 -10.49
CA LYS A 389 -13.64 3.76 -10.63
C LYS A 389 -13.54 3.32 -12.10
N TRP A 390 -14.24 4.03 -12.99
CA TRP A 390 -14.21 3.76 -14.41
C TRP A 390 -12.85 4.09 -15.01
N LEU A 391 -12.34 5.31 -14.82
CA LEU A 391 -11.10 5.80 -15.40
C LEU A 391 -9.87 4.95 -14.99
N ILE A 392 -9.72 4.67 -13.68
CA ILE A 392 -8.64 3.84 -13.18
C ILE A 392 -8.78 2.41 -13.72
N GLY A 393 -10.02 1.90 -13.82
CA GLY A 393 -10.31 0.59 -14.42
C GLY A 393 -9.85 0.50 -15.87
N GLU A 394 -10.19 1.51 -16.71
CA GLU A 394 -9.76 1.57 -18.11
C GLU A 394 -8.23 1.64 -18.24
N VAL A 395 -7.57 2.48 -17.43
CA VAL A 395 -6.10 2.57 -17.43
C VAL A 395 -5.49 1.24 -17.02
N LYS A 396 -5.92 0.66 -15.89
CA LYS A 396 -5.33 -0.58 -15.35
C LYS A 396 -5.59 -1.79 -16.23
N ALA A 397 -6.64 -1.79 -17.04
CA ALA A 397 -6.91 -2.88 -18.00
C ALA A 397 -5.82 -2.97 -19.09
N GLN A 398 -5.22 -1.86 -19.46
CA GLN A 398 -4.19 -1.79 -20.50
C GLN A 398 -2.78 -1.60 -19.90
N HIS A 399 -2.68 -0.90 -18.77
CA HIS A 399 -1.46 -0.50 -18.09
C HIS A 399 -1.56 -0.83 -16.59
N PRO A 400 -1.57 -2.12 -16.21
CA PRO A 400 -1.73 -2.54 -14.82
C PRO A 400 -0.58 -2.06 -13.92
N GLU A 401 0.56 -1.69 -14.50
CA GLU A 401 1.74 -1.16 -13.83
C GLU A 401 1.60 0.29 -13.38
N VAL A 402 0.60 1.03 -13.86
CA VAL A 402 0.42 2.45 -13.53
C VAL A 402 -0.06 2.63 -12.09
N LEU A 403 0.56 3.55 -11.35
CA LEU A 403 0.22 3.86 -9.95
C LEU A 403 -0.48 5.22 -9.83
N PHE A 404 -1.44 5.28 -8.92
CA PHE A 404 -2.21 6.48 -8.61
C PHE A 404 -2.10 6.81 -7.12
N LEU A 405 -1.57 8.00 -6.80
CA LEU A 405 -1.56 8.55 -5.45
C LEU A 405 -2.67 9.59 -5.30
N SER A 406 -3.60 9.37 -4.39
CA SER A 406 -4.68 10.32 -4.12
C SER A 406 -4.28 11.36 -3.09
N GLU A 407 -4.35 12.65 -3.44
CA GLU A 407 -4.31 13.73 -2.46
C GLU A 407 -5.73 13.98 -1.93
N ALA A 408 -6.07 13.30 -0.83
CA ALA A 408 -7.42 13.34 -0.30
C ALA A 408 -7.43 13.69 1.20
N PHE A 409 -7.13 14.97 1.50
CA PHE A 409 -7.32 15.50 2.86
C PHE A 409 -8.82 15.75 3.11
N THR A 410 -9.53 14.68 3.39
CA THR A 410 -10.98 14.67 3.55
C THR A 410 -11.41 13.73 4.67
N ARG A 411 -12.70 13.69 4.98
CA ARG A 411 -13.26 12.74 5.96
C ARG A 411 -12.86 11.30 5.65
N PRO A 412 -12.76 10.41 6.63
CA PRO A 412 -12.29 9.03 6.41
C PRO A 412 -13.04 8.26 5.31
N HIS A 413 -14.37 8.31 5.28
CA HIS A 413 -15.16 7.56 4.29
C HIS A 413 -14.81 7.88 2.82
N PRO A 414 -14.72 9.17 2.36
CA PRO A 414 -14.25 9.47 1.02
C PRO A 414 -12.84 8.97 0.74
N MET A 415 -11.90 9.09 1.69
CA MET A 415 -10.52 8.63 1.53
C MET A 415 -10.48 7.11 1.34
N HIS A 416 -11.17 6.35 2.20
CA HIS A 416 -11.29 4.90 2.07
C HIS A 416 -11.98 4.47 0.76
N TRP A 417 -12.99 5.23 0.33
CA TRP A 417 -13.68 4.94 -0.93
C TRP A 417 -12.77 5.10 -2.14
N LEU A 418 -11.98 6.17 -2.19
CA LEU A 418 -10.98 6.37 -3.24
C LEU A 418 -9.97 5.21 -3.29
N ALA A 419 -9.48 4.76 -2.15
CA ALA A 419 -8.62 3.58 -2.09
C ALA A 419 -9.31 2.33 -2.67
N LYS A 420 -10.58 2.07 -2.33
CA LYS A 420 -11.36 0.93 -2.84
C LYS A 420 -11.60 1.00 -4.34
N VAL A 421 -11.83 2.18 -4.91
CA VAL A 421 -12.11 2.32 -6.36
C VAL A 421 -10.86 2.29 -7.25
N GLY A 422 -9.65 2.17 -6.66
CA GLY A 422 -8.47 1.82 -7.43
C GLY A 422 -7.22 2.69 -7.21
N PHE A 423 -7.27 3.75 -6.41
CA PHE A 423 -6.06 4.50 -6.06
C PHE A 423 -5.06 3.60 -5.34
N SER A 424 -3.81 3.59 -5.79
CA SER A 424 -2.75 2.71 -5.29
C SER A 424 -2.31 3.09 -3.89
N GLN A 425 -2.17 4.40 -3.63
CA GLN A 425 -1.75 5.01 -2.37
C GLN A 425 -2.60 6.22 -2.05
N SER A 426 -2.63 6.65 -0.80
CA SER A 426 -3.33 7.85 -0.34
C SER A 426 -2.45 8.68 0.59
N TYR A 427 -2.48 10.01 0.42
CA TYR A 427 -2.07 10.93 1.48
C TYR A 427 -2.86 10.62 2.76
N THR A 428 -2.33 11.08 3.89
CA THR A 428 -2.85 10.79 5.22
C THR A 428 -2.87 12.03 6.08
N TYR A 429 -3.49 11.95 7.26
CA TYR A 429 -3.47 13.03 8.26
C TYR A 429 -2.21 13.06 9.13
N PHE A 430 -1.15 12.36 8.75
CA PHE A 430 0.10 12.29 9.51
C PHE A 430 0.64 13.68 9.90
N ALA A 431 0.63 14.64 8.98
CA ALA A 431 1.19 15.98 9.22
C ALA A 431 0.62 16.67 10.49
N TRP A 432 -0.61 16.35 10.87
CA TRP A 432 -1.32 16.93 12.03
C TRP A 432 -1.40 15.98 13.24
N ARG A 433 -0.76 14.81 13.19
CA ARG A 433 -0.65 13.88 14.33
C ARG A 433 0.70 14.08 15.00
N ASN A 434 0.72 14.66 16.20
CA ASN A 434 1.97 15.08 16.85
C ASN A 434 2.19 14.44 18.23
N THR A 435 1.13 13.98 18.91
CA THR A 435 1.23 13.32 20.20
C THR A 435 1.39 11.80 20.07
N LYS A 436 1.92 11.16 21.13
CA LYS A 436 2.03 9.71 21.23
C LYS A 436 0.68 9.02 21.01
N GLU A 437 -0.39 9.52 21.66
CA GLU A 437 -1.73 8.97 21.54
C GLU A 437 -2.26 9.07 20.11
N GLU A 438 -2.23 10.28 19.50
CA GLU A 438 -2.70 10.49 18.12
C GLU A 438 -1.98 9.62 17.09
N LEU A 439 -0.66 9.46 17.21
CA LEU A 439 0.13 8.63 16.32
C LEU A 439 -0.17 7.15 16.52
N THR A 440 -0.29 6.70 17.78
CA THR A 440 -0.59 5.31 18.11
C THR A 440 -1.96 4.90 17.58
N GLU A 441 -3.00 5.68 17.87
CA GLU A 441 -4.36 5.42 17.37
C GLU A 441 -4.39 5.38 15.85
N TYR A 442 -3.87 6.41 15.21
CA TYR A 442 -3.95 6.57 13.77
C TYR A 442 -3.20 5.47 13.00
N PHE A 443 -1.98 5.12 13.41
CA PHE A 443 -1.23 4.06 12.74
C PHE A 443 -1.71 2.65 13.12
N THR A 444 -2.34 2.46 14.27
CA THR A 444 -3.04 1.21 14.60
C THR A 444 -4.23 1.01 13.66
N GLU A 445 -5.06 2.03 13.43
CA GLU A 445 -6.15 2.00 12.45
C GLU A 445 -5.64 1.63 11.06
N LEU A 446 -4.56 2.29 10.60
CA LEU A 446 -4.01 2.07 9.26
C LEU A 446 -3.33 0.71 9.05
N SER A 447 -2.90 0.02 10.12
CA SER A 447 -2.11 -1.21 10.03
C SER A 447 -2.85 -2.47 10.45
N LYS A 448 -3.84 -2.37 11.35
CA LYS A 448 -4.50 -3.54 11.96
C LYS A 448 -5.94 -3.76 11.49
N ASP A 449 -6.65 -2.72 11.11
CA ASP A 449 -8.03 -2.83 10.65
C ASP A 449 -8.15 -3.45 9.25
N ALA A 450 -9.36 -3.80 8.84
CA ALA A 450 -9.66 -4.30 7.51
C ALA A 450 -9.22 -3.34 6.37
N SER A 451 -8.96 -2.08 6.69
CA SER A 451 -8.42 -1.07 5.78
C SER A 451 -7.05 -1.45 5.22
N ARG A 452 -6.23 -2.20 5.95
CA ARG A 452 -4.90 -2.69 5.51
C ARG A 452 -4.93 -3.45 4.18
N ASP A 453 -6.06 -4.09 3.85
CA ASP A 453 -6.21 -4.85 2.62
C ASP A 453 -6.43 -3.99 1.37
N TYR A 454 -6.78 -2.70 1.51
CA TYR A 454 -7.07 -1.84 0.37
C TYR A 454 -6.52 -0.41 0.47
N LEU A 455 -6.25 0.12 1.67
CA LEU A 455 -5.69 1.45 1.89
C LEU A 455 -4.19 1.35 2.15
N ARG A 456 -3.38 1.96 1.29
CA ARG A 456 -1.94 2.07 1.49
C ARG A 456 -1.58 3.52 1.81
N PRO A 457 -1.18 3.81 3.05
CA PRO A 457 -0.79 5.15 3.44
C PRO A 457 0.51 5.57 2.75
N ASN A 458 0.54 6.81 2.26
CA ASN A 458 1.73 7.53 1.87
C ASN A 458 1.81 8.79 2.76
N VAL A 459 2.76 8.83 3.66
CA VAL A 459 2.81 9.84 4.72
C VAL A 459 3.75 10.99 4.35
N TRP A 460 3.28 12.21 4.55
CA TRP A 460 3.99 13.43 4.18
C TRP A 460 4.08 14.38 5.39
N PRO A 461 5.28 14.72 5.88
CA PRO A 461 5.43 15.70 6.95
C PRO A 461 5.15 17.13 6.50
N ASN A 462 5.32 17.42 5.21
CA ASN A 462 5.02 18.70 4.57
C ASN A 462 4.59 18.52 3.12
N THR A 463 3.90 19.51 2.58
CA THR A 463 3.61 19.67 1.14
C THR A 463 3.74 21.17 0.79
N PRO A 464 3.68 21.58 -0.47
CA PRO A 464 3.69 23.02 -0.80
C PRO A 464 2.57 23.84 -0.14
N ASP A 465 1.49 23.19 0.30
CA ASP A 465 0.35 23.81 0.97
C ASP A 465 0.32 23.59 2.49
N ILE A 466 1.22 22.73 3.02
CA ILE A 466 1.16 22.28 4.42
C ILE A 466 2.53 22.44 5.08
N LEU A 467 2.65 23.53 5.82
CA LEU A 467 3.70 23.79 6.80
C LEU A 467 3.06 23.82 8.18
N THR A 468 3.02 22.68 8.86
CA THR A 468 2.36 22.58 10.17
C THR A 468 3.07 23.36 11.26
N GLU A 469 2.34 23.73 12.32
CA GLU A 469 2.87 24.48 13.45
C GLU A 469 4.10 23.82 14.08
N TYR A 470 4.16 22.48 14.09
CA TYR A 470 5.29 21.73 14.60
C TYR A 470 6.60 22.07 13.86
N LEU A 471 6.55 22.15 12.52
CA LEU A 471 7.70 22.51 11.68
C LEU A 471 7.97 24.03 11.67
N GLN A 472 6.96 24.88 11.91
CA GLN A 472 7.12 26.34 12.01
C GLN A 472 8.03 26.75 13.18
N SER A 473 8.33 25.85 14.11
CA SER A 473 9.34 26.07 15.14
C SER A 473 10.73 26.37 14.59
N GLY A 474 11.06 25.92 13.37
CA GLY A 474 12.37 26.06 12.71
C GLY A 474 13.47 25.26 13.35
N LEU A 475 13.17 24.40 14.31
CA LEU A 475 14.14 23.56 15.00
C LEU A 475 14.52 22.36 14.12
N GLN A 476 15.80 22.16 13.85
CA GLN A 476 16.29 20.99 13.10
C GLN A 476 15.76 19.67 13.68
N PRO A 477 15.78 19.44 15.03
CA PRO A 477 15.20 18.22 15.58
C PRO A 477 13.73 17.99 15.24
N ALA A 478 12.92 19.03 15.07
CA ALA A 478 11.52 18.89 14.68
C ALA A 478 11.39 18.26 13.29
N PHE A 479 12.20 18.69 12.33
CA PHE A 479 12.25 18.09 11.00
C PHE A 479 12.77 16.65 11.04
N VAL A 480 13.82 16.37 11.82
CA VAL A 480 14.37 15.01 11.98
C VAL A 480 13.35 14.07 12.59
N VAL A 481 12.64 14.48 13.65
CA VAL A 481 11.54 13.72 14.28
C VAL A 481 10.48 13.35 13.23
N ARG A 482 9.98 14.35 12.49
CA ARG A 482 8.93 14.11 11.49
C ARG A 482 9.40 13.22 10.34
N LEU A 483 10.66 13.34 9.92
CA LEU A 483 11.28 12.49 8.90
C LEU A 483 11.35 11.03 9.37
N LEU A 484 11.87 10.80 10.58
CA LEU A 484 12.05 9.45 11.12
C LEU A 484 10.70 8.77 11.36
N LEU A 485 9.72 9.49 11.93
CA LEU A 485 8.36 8.96 12.07
C LEU A 485 7.75 8.61 10.71
N ALA A 486 7.84 9.49 9.70
CA ALA A 486 7.30 9.22 8.37
C ALA A 486 7.92 7.99 7.73
N GLY A 487 9.26 7.86 7.80
CA GLY A 487 9.99 6.80 7.13
C GLY A 487 9.99 5.46 7.85
N THR A 488 9.62 5.39 9.14
CA THR A 488 9.62 4.13 9.90
C THR A 488 8.21 3.64 10.27
N LEU A 489 7.23 4.54 10.47
CA LEU A 489 5.84 4.15 10.68
C LEU A 489 5.16 3.64 9.40
N SER A 490 5.49 4.20 8.24
CA SER A 490 4.88 3.82 6.98
C SER A 490 5.87 3.23 5.98
N ALA A 491 5.39 2.27 5.18
CA ALA A 491 6.15 1.71 4.07
C ALA A 491 6.34 2.71 2.92
N SER A 492 5.45 3.71 2.79
CA SER A 492 5.60 4.77 1.79
C SER A 492 5.53 6.15 2.45
N TYR A 493 6.47 7.02 2.09
CA TYR A 493 6.49 8.40 2.56
C TYR A 493 7.01 9.34 1.48
N GLY A 494 6.76 10.63 1.64
CA GLY A 494 7.31 11.66 0.77
C GLY A 494 7.62 12.95 1.52
N ILE A 495 8.44 13.79 0.89
CA ILE A 495 8.74 15.14 1.36
C ILE A 495 8.59 16.14 0.20
N TYR A 496 8.10 17.32 0.48
CA TYR A 496 8.32 18.48 -0.39
C TYR A 496 9.78 18.89 -0.20
N GLY A 497 10.63 18.37 -1.11
CA GLY A 497 12.05 18.15 -0.97
C GLY A 497 12.87 19.36 -0.54
N PRO A 498 13.10 20.37 -1.40
CA PRO A 498 14.00 21.47 -1.03
C PRO A 498 13.53 22.22 0.23
N ALA A 499 12.23 22.40 0.41
CA ALA A 499 11.68 23.08 1.58
C ALA A 499 11.89 22.28 2.86
N PHE A 500 11.77 20.93 2.80
CA PHE A 500 11.96 20.09 3.97
C PHE A 500 13.43 19.90 4.32
N GLU A 501 14.26 19.52 3.34
CA GLU A 501 15.67 19.24 3.58
C GLU A 501 16.47 20.46 4.00
N LEU A 502 16.04 21.67 3.59
CA LEU A 502 16.63 22.95 3.96
C LEU A 502 15.91 23.64 5.12
N MET A 503 14.96 22.94 5.75
CA MET A 503 14.22 23.36 6.94
C MET A 503 13.51 24.73 6.77
N GLU A 504 12.87 24.94 5.61
CA GLU A 504 12.03 26.10 5.39
C GLU A 504 10.85 26.04 6.37
N HIS A 505 10.69 27.09 7.19
CA HIS A 505 9.78 27.03 8.33
C HIS A 505 8.94 28.31 8.51
N VAL A 506 9.09 29.28 7.62
CA VAL A 506 8.42 30.57 7.79
C VAL A 506 7.04 30.54 7.12
N PRO A 507 5.95 30.63 7.90
CA PRO A 507 4.61 30.69 7.33
C PRO A 507 4.34 32.06 6.70
N ARG A 508 3.44 32.11 5.71
CA ARG A 508 3.03 33.34 5.03
C ARG A 508 2.46 34.40 6.01
N SER A 509 1.75 33.93 7.03
CA SER A 509 1.22 34.75 8.12
C SER A 509 0.99 33.87 9.35
N LYS A 510 0.85 34.50 10.51
CA LYS A 510 0.55 33.80 11.76
C LYS A 510 -0.72 32.95 11.62
N GLY A 511 -0.61 31.67 11.96
CA GLY A 511 -1.71 30.69 11.87
C GLY A 511 -1.98 30.19 10.44
N SER A 512 -1.14 30.53 9.46
CA SER A 512 -1.17 29.94 8.11
C SER A 512 -0.28 28.71 8.04
N GLU A 513 -0.70 27.71 7.29
CA GLU A 513 0.15 26.57 6.91
C GLU A 513 0.82 26.77 5.53
N GLU A 514 0.55 27.87 4.85
CA GLU A 514 1.21 28.20 3.59
C GLU A 514 2.59 28.82 3.85
N TYR A 515 3.59 28.40 3.07
CA TYR A 515 4.93 28.97 3.14
C TYR A 515 4.98 30.44 2.71
N LEU A 516 5.80 31.24 3.38
CA LEU A 516 6.18 32.55 2.89
C LEU A 516 7.04 32.39 1.62
N ASN A 517 6.76 33.18 0.58
CA ASN A 517 7.45 33.12 -0.70
C ASN A 517 7.41 31.69 -1.31
N SER A 518 6.21 31.08 -1.28
CA SER A 518 5.99 29.73 -1.77
C SER A 518 6.33 29.59 -3.26
N GLU A 519 7.03 28.51 -3.63
CA GLU A 519 7.26 28.12 -5.01
C GLU A 519 5.98 27.93 -5.84
N LYS A 520 4.84 27.82 -5.18
CA LYS A 520 3.53 27.81 -5.83
C LYS A 520 3.27 29.07 -6.66
N TYR A 521 3.93 30.20 -6.31
CA TYR A 521 3.70 31.50 -6.92
C TYR A 521 4.95 32.20 -7.40
N GLU A 522 6.14 31.63 -7.13
CA GLU A 522 7.40 32.24 -7.53
C GLU A 522 8.47 31.18 -7.83
N ILE A 523 9.52 31.61 -8.53
CA ILE A 523 10.71 30.78 -8.75
C ILE A 523 11.66 31.03 -7.58
N ARG A 524 12.17 29.95 -6.98
CA ARG A 524 13.12 30.02 -5.86
C ARG A 524 14.49 29.51 -6.25
N ALA A 525 15.52 30.14 -5.70
CA ALA A 525 16.88 29.60 -5.65
C ALA A 525 17.04 28.82 -4.33
N TRP A 526 17.38 27.53 -4.44
CA TRP A 526 17.62 26.67 -3.30
C TRP A 526 19.14 26.45 -3.14
N ASP A 527 19.68 26.82 -1.98
CA ASP A 527 21.08 26.53 -1.63
C ASP A 527 21.19 25.09 -1.13
N ARG A 528 21.37 24.16 -2.07
CA ARG A 528 21.46 22.72 -1.82
C ARG A 528 22.81 22.29 -1.23
N ASP A 529 23.80 23.19 -1.19
CA ASP A 529 25.13 22.93 -0.65
C ASP A 529 25.28 23.38 0.81
N ARG A 530 24.20 23.81 1.44
CA ARG A 530 24.18 24.19 2.87
C ARG A 530 24.67 23.04 3.73
N GLU A 531 25.59 23.34 4.66
CA GLU A 531 26.17 22.36 5.59
C GLU A 531 25.16 21.79 6.60
N ASP A 532 24.13 22.56 6.94
CA ASP A 532 23.06 22.18 7.88
C ASP A 532 21.87 21.48 7.20
N SER A 533 21.97 21.13 5.92
CA SER A 533 20.95 20.39 5.20
C SER A 533 20.68 19.02 5.83
N LEU A 534 19.41 18.59 5.81
CA LEU A 534 19.01 17.24 6.26
C LEU A 534 19.37 16.12 5.28
N ARG A 535 20.01 16.42 4.14
CA ARG A 535 20.40 15.45 3.14
C ARG A 535 21.10 14.21 3.72
N PRO A 536 22.09 14.31 4.63
CA PRO A 536 22.76 13.13 5.17
C PRO A 536 21.84 12.21 5.97
N ILE A 537 20.93 12.76 6.80
CA ILE A 537 20.01 11.94 7.60
C ILE A 537 18.90 11.33 6.71
N ILE A 538 18.44 12.05 5.68
CA ILE A 538 17.49 11.52 4.69
C ILE A 538 18.11 10.32 3.96
N ALA A 539 19.35 10.45 3.46
CA ALA A 539 20.07 9.37 2.80
C ALA A 539 20.27 8.16 3.73
N ARG A 540 20.64 8.40 5.01
CA ARG A 540 20.78 7.33 6.02
C ARG A 540 19.47 6.61 6.26
N LEU A 541 18.36 7.33 6.47
CA LEU A 541 17.05 6.74 6.67
C LEU A 541 16.62 5.89 5.46
N ASN A 542 16.76 6.40 4.24
CA ASN A 542 16.40 5.65 3.04
C ASN A 542 17.28 4.41 2.83
N ALA A 543 18.56 4.45 3.20
CA ALA A 543 19.44 3.27 3.22
C ALA A 543 18.95 2.24 4.25
N ILE A 544 18.60 2.67 5.47
CA ILE A 544 18.01 1.81 6.50
C ILE A 544 16.73 1.15 5.98
N ARG A 545 15.82 1.92 5.40
CA ARG A 545 14.55 1.43 4.84
C ARG A 545 14.77 0.36 3.77
N ARG A 546 15.68 0.59 2.83
CA ARG A 546 15.96 -0.35 1.73
C ARG A 546 16.56 -1.67 2.19
N THR A 547 17.39 -1.63 3.24
CA THR A 547 18.09 -2.83 3.75
C THR A 547 17.30 -3.63 4.77
N ASN A 548 16.17 -3.10 5.27
CA ASN A 548 15.37 -3.74 6.31
C ASN A 548 13.96 -4.05 5.83
N PRO A 549 13.70 -5.31 5.40
CA PRO A 549 12.37 -5.73 4.89
C PRO A 549 11.21 -5.49 5.85
N ALA A 550 11.43 -5.47 7.15
CA ALA A 550 10.42 -5.12 8.15
C ALA A 550 9.76 -3.75 7.89
N LEU A 551 10.51 -2.80 7.30
CA LEU A 551 10.00 -1.47 6.96
C LEU A 551 9.25 -1.41 5.62
N HIS A 552 9.21 -2.52 4.85
CA HIS A 552 8.56 -2.57 3.54
C HIS A 552 7.06 -2.81 3.61
N ALA A 553 6.52 -3.12 4.79
CA ALA A 553 5.12 -3.43 5.02
C ALA A 553 4.58 -2.66 6.25
N ASN A 554 3.26 -2.59 6.40
CA ASN A 554 2.62 -1.90 7.51
C ASN A 554 1.91 -2.85 8.48
N GLU A 555 1.62 -4.08 8.07
CA GLU A 555 0.73 -5.01 8.76
C GLU A 555 1.25 -5.49 10.11
N ARG A 556 2.58 -5.50 10.29
CA ARG A 556 3.23 -5.95 11.54
C ARG A 556 3.81 -4.79 12.35
N LEU A 557 3.15 -3.66 12.33
CA LEU A 557 3.43 -2.54 13.23
C LEU A 557 2.86 -2.86 14.62
N ALA A 558 3.69 -2.79 15.65
CA ALA A 558 3.29 -2.93 17.05
C ALA A 558 3.83 -1.76 17.88
N PHE A 559 2.99 -1.18 18.73
CA PHE A 559 3.40 -0.12 19.65
C PHE A 559 3.81 -0.72 20.99
N HIS A 560 4.85 -0.11 21.61
CA HIS A 560 5.38 -0.51 22.91
C HIS A 560 5.27 0.64 23.90
N GLU A 561 4.90 0.34 25.13
CA GLU A 561 4.78 1.34 26.18
C GLU A 561 6.16 1.88 26.61
N VAL A 562 6.21 3.17 26.86
CA VAL A 562 7.31 3.89 27.53
C VAL A 562 6.67 4.77 28.60
N ASP A 563 7.23 4.81 29.80
CA ASP A 563 6.71 5.59 30.94
C ASP A 563 6.98 7.11 30.80
N ASN A 564 6.96 7.61 29.57
CA ASN A 564 7.11 9.01 29.18
C ASN A 564 6.22 9.30 27.97
N ASP A 565 5.34 10.27 28.07
CA ASP A 565 4.37 10.62 27.02
C ASP A 565 5.02 11.31 25.82
N GLU A 566 6.21 11.87 25.99
CA GLU A 566 6.99 12.47 24.90
C GLU A 566 7.86 11.46 24.14
N ILE A 567 7.84 10.17 24.52
CA ILE A 567 8.54 9.12 23.79
C ILE A 567 7.55 8.12 23.23
N ILE A 568 7.51 8.01 21.91
CA ILE A 568 6.78 6.94 21.23
C ILE A 568 7.72 5.78 20.92
N GLY A 569 7.30 4.54 21.24
CA GLY A 569 8.03 3.30 20.95
C GLY A 569 7.19 2.38 20.07
N TYR A 570 7.77 1.82 19.03
CA TYR A 570 7.09 0.86 18.14
C TYR A 570 8.09 -0.04 17.43
N SER A 571 7.61 -1.20 16.99
CA SER A 571 8.40 -2.13 16.17
C SER A 571 7.69 -2.49 14.87
N LYS A 572 8.46 -2.93 13.90
CA LYS A 572 8.02 -3.64 12.71
C LYS A 572 8.86 -4.90 12.52
N SER A 573 8.24 -5.98 12.07
CA SER A 573 8.92 -7.26 11.88
C SER A 573 8.50 -7.92 10.57
N THR A 574 9.38 -8.78 10.02
CA THR A 574 8.98 -9.77 9.01
C THR A 574 8.19 -10.91 9.67
N PRO A 575 7.35 -11.65 8.90
CA PRO A 575 6.53 -12.75 9.45
C PRO A 575 7.33 -13.84 10.19
N ASP A 576 8.56 -14.07 9.77
CA ASP A 576 9.50 -15.04 10.35
C ASP A 576 10.41 -14.47 11.44
N TYR A 577 10.25 -13.18 11.78
CA TYR A 577 11.13 -12.42 12.67
C TYR A 577 12.61 -12.42 12.23
N GLY A 578 12.89 -12.71 10.97
CA GLY A 578 14.25 -12.64 10.40
C GLY A 578 14.79 -11.22 10.30
N ASN A 579 13.91 -10.21 10.33
CA ASN A 579 14.27 -8.80 10.42
C ASN A 579 13.27 -8.09 11.34
N VAL A 580 13.78 -7.45 12.39
CA VAL A 580 12.97 -6.71 13.38
C VAL A 580 13.58 -5.34 13.59
N ILE A 581 12.80 -4.30 13.40
CA ILE A 581 13.17 -2.91 13.64
C ILE A 581 12.35 -2.37 14.81
N LEU A 582 13.03 -1.92 15.85
CA LEU A 582 12.45 -1.29 17.04
C LEU A 582 12.85 0.19 17.06
N THR A 583 11.89 1.06 17.10
CA THR A 583 12.10 2.51 16.98
C THR A 583 11.56 3.24 18.20
N PHE A 584 12.36 4.18 18.72
CA PHE A 584 11.95 5.14 19.76
C PHE A 584 12.19 6.55 19.23
N VAL A 585 11.20 7.42 19.38
CA VAL A 585 11.29 8.81 18.91
C VAL A 585 10.85 9.76 20.03
N ASN A 586 11.69 10.75 20.30
CA ASN A 586 11.35 11.87 21.18
C ASN A 586 10.48 12.87 20.41
N LEU A 587 9.25 13.08 20.86
CA LEU A 587 8.27 13.98 20.22
C LEU A 587 8.49 15.45 20.64
N ASP A 588 9.23 15.72 21.72
CA ASP A 588 9.65 17.07 22.11
C ASP A 588 10.98 17.46 21.42
N PRO A 589 10.95 18.33 20.39
CA PRO A 589 12.18 18.70 19.67
C PRO A 589 13.10 19.65 20.46
N ARG A 590 12.76 20.00 21.70
CA ARG A 590 13.47 21.01 22.51
C ARG A 590 14.26 20.40 23.64
N SER A 591 13.71 19.39 24.31
CA SER A 591 14.23 18.86 25.56
C SER A 591 14.66 17.40 25.43
N THR A 592 15.72 17.02 26.14
CA THR A 592 16.06 15.60 26.32
C THR A 592 14.93 14.90 27.05
N GLN A 593 14.50 13.81 26.50
CA GLN A 593 13.49 12.93 27.09
C GLN A 593 14.10 11.56 27.38
N TRP A 594 13.65 10.93 28.45
CA TRP A 594 14.08 9.60 28.86
C TRP A 594 12.91 8.83 29.49
N GLY A 595 13.01 7.52 29.47
CA GLY A 595 11.98 6.67 30.05
C GLY A 595 12.39 5.21 30.08
N TRP A 596 11.56 4.40 30.73
CA TRP A 596 11.69 2.96 30.74
C TRP A 596 10.65 2.34 29.81
N THR A 597 11.11 1.41 29.00
CA THR A 597 10.23 0.66 28.09
C THR A 597 9.43 -0.41 28.83
N SER A 598 8.28 -0.82 28.25
CA SER A 598 7.57 -2.06 28.54
C SER A 598 7.32 -2.75 27.20
N LEU A 599 8.34 -3.51 26.70
CA LEU A 599 8.30 -4.14 25.39
C LEU A 599 7.36 -5.36 25.39
N ASP A 600 6.55 -5.51 24.37
CA ASP A 600 5.95 -6.79 24.02
C ASP A 600 7.03 -7.62 23.27
N LEU A 601 7.68 -8.53 24.00
CA LEU A 601 8.78 -9.34 23.47
C LEU A 601 8.30 -10.33 22.39
N ALA A 602 7.03 -10.78 22.47
CA ALA A 602 6.46 -11.68 21.46
C ALA A 602 6.36 -11.00 20.10
N GLU A 603 6.03 -9.70 20.06
CA GLU A 603 6.03 -8.91 18.81
C GLU A 603 7.44 -8.68 18.24
N LEU A 604 8.48 -8.88 19.05
CA LEU A 604 9.89 -8.86 18.62
C LEU A 604 10.42 -10.27 18.30
N GLY A 605 9.65 -11.32 18.60
CA GLY A 605 10.07 -12.71 18.45
C GLY A 605 11.13 -13.13 19.48
N ILE A 606 11.15 -12.52 20.68
CA ILE A 606 12.13 -12.75 21.75
C ILE A 606 11.43 -13.45 22.93
N GLU A 607 12.09 -14.44 23.55
CA GLU A 607 11.63 -15.08 24.79
C GLU A 607 11.92 -14.19 26.01
N GLU A 608 11.15 -14.36 27.09
CA GLU A 608 11.15 -13.44 28.25
C GLU A 608 12.53 -13.26 28.91
N ASP A 609 13.30 -14.33 29.03
CA ASP A 609 14.64 -14.33 29.67
C ASP A 609 15.81 -14.33 28.65
N GLU A 610 15.51 -14.22 27.36
CA GLU A 610 16.53 -14.27 26.30
C GLU A 610 17.21 -12.89 26.17
N PRO A 611 18.56 -12.82 26.26
CA PRO A 611 19.27 -11.59 25.94
C PRO A 611 19.24 -11.34 24.43
N PHE A 612 19.07 -10.07 24.04
CA PHE A 612 19.07 -9.66 22.64
C PHE A 612 19.91 -8.40 22.43
N GLU A 613 20.53 -8.30 21.26
CA GLU A 613 21.25 -7.09 20.85
C GLU A 613 20.30 -6.11 20.16
N VAL A 614 20.41 -4.84 20.49
CA VAL A 614 19.83 -3.73 19.76
C VAL A 614 20.95 -2.88 19.16
N HIS A 615 21.02 -2.84 17.82
CA HIS A 615 21.99 -2.09 17.04
C HIS A 615 21.31 -0.84 16.46
N ASP A 616 21.69 0.32 16.94
CA ASP A 616 21.16 1.59 16.46
C ASP A 616 21.70 1.91 15.05
N LEU A 617 20.84 1.82 14.07
CA LEU A 617 21.17 2.06 12.66
C LEU A 617 21.41 3.54 12.31
N LEU A 618 21.07 4.47 13.23
CA LEU A 618 21.34 5.90 13.05
C LEU A 618 22.74 6.27 13.53
N THR A 619 23.18 5.73 14.69
CA THR A 619 24.42 6.12 15.38
C THR A 619 25.48 5.03 15.39
N ASP A 620 25.14 3.81 14.96
CA ASP A 620 25.96 2.59 15.00
C ASP A 620 26.26 2.06 16.42
N ALA A 621 25.59 2.59 17.45
CA ALA A 621 25.72 2.12 18.83
C ALA A 621 25.04 0.75 19.03
N ARG A 622 25.62 -0.09 19.94
CA ARG A 622 25.08 -1.42 20.23
C ARG A 622 24.89 -1.59 21.71
N TYR A 623 23.78 -2.21 22.09
CA TYR A 623 23.44 -2.51 23.48
C TYR A 623 22.93 -3.94 23.58
N THR A 624 23.16 -4.58 24.72
CA THR A 624 22.53 -5.87 25.07
C THR A 624 21.44 -5.63 26.07
N TRP A 625 20.24 -6.02 25.73
CA TRP A 625 19.05 -5.90 26.55
C TRP A 625 18.55 -7.28 27.01
N THR A 626 17.81 -7.31 28.11
CA THR A 626 17.16 -8.53 28.63
C THR A 626 15.80 -8.15 29.21
N GLY A 627 14.77 -8.88 28.83
CA GLY A 627 13.41 -8.64 29.28
C GLY A 627 12.80 -7.36 28.73
N PRO A 628 11.55 -7.03 29.14
CA PRO A 628 10.76 -5.95 28.55
C PRO A 628 11.17 -4.55 29.02
N ARG A 629 11.85 -4.43 30.15
CA ARG A 629 12.13 -3.14 30.80
C ARG A 629 13.55 -2.67 30.56
N ASN A 630 13.70 -1.69 29.66
CA ASN A 630 15.00 -1.13 29.28
C ASN A 630 14.94 0.41 29.30
N TYR A 631 16.09 1.04 29.63
CA TYR A 631 16.19 2.50 29.68
C TYR A 631 16.52 3.07 28.31
N VAL A 632 15.82 4.14 27.92
CA VAL A 632 16.09 4.92 26.72
C VAL A 632 16.22 6.40 27.06
N GLU A 633 17.18 7.08 26.43
CA GLU A 633 17.37 8.53 26.55
C GLU A 633 17.63 9.12 25.17
N LEU A 634 16.83 10.11 24.77
CA LEU A 634 16.82 10.71 23.45
C LEU A 634 17.10 12.21 23.54
N ARG A 635 18.22 12.64 22.96
CA ARG A 635 18.71 14.01 23.03
C ARG A 635 18.51 14.70 21.68
N PRO A 636 17.57 15.66 21.56
CA PRO A 636 17.30 16.31 20.28
C PRO A 636 18.51 16.95 19.60
N LYS A 637 19.46 17.46 20.39
CA LYS A 637 20.69 18.08 19.86
C LYS A 637 21.65 17.08 19.21
N ASP A 638 21.63 15.81 19.65
CA ASP A 638 22.46 14.74 19.12
C ASP A 638 21.68 13.91 18.10
N MET A 639 20.70 13.16 18.57
CA MET A 639 19.76 12.38 17.77
C MET A 639 18.43 12.22 18.55
N PRO A 640 17.29 12.68 18.00
CA PRO A 640 16.00 12.60 18.70
C PRO A 640 15.37 11.21 18.67
N ALA A 641 16.04 10.20 18.12
CA ALA A 641 15.47 8.87 17.97
C ALA A 641 16.55 7.78 17.99
N HIS A 642 16.11 6.56 18.27
CA HIS A 642 16.82 5.32 17.96
C HIS A 642 16.04 4.51 16.92
N VAL A 643 16.74 3.94 15.95
CA VAL A 643 16.20 2.95 15.01
C VAL A 643 17.04 1.68 15.16
N PHE A 644 16.60 0.79 16.02
CA PHE A 644 17.32 -0.41 16.37
C PHE A 644 16.99 -1.57 15.43
N HIS A 645 18.02 -2.24 14.91
CA HIS A 645 17.90 -3.60 14.42
C HIS A 645 18.05 -4.56 15.59
N VAL A 646 17.04 -5.37 15.84
CA VAL A 646 17.01 -6.33 16.96
C VAL A 646 17.51 -7.69 16.48
N THR A 647 18.45 -8.29 17.25
CA THR A 647 19.00 -9.61 16.94
C THR A 647 19.10 -10.45 18.20
N ARG A 648 18.73 -11.72 18.11
CA ARG A 648 18.95 -12.67 19.20
C ARG A 648 20.45 -12.87 19.42
N VAL A 649 20.88 -12.91 20.66
CA VAL A 649 22.27 -13.28 20.99
C VAL A 649 22.35 -14.81 20.98
N ALA A 650 23.17 -15.37 20.07
CA ALA A 650 23.41 -16.80 20.07
C ALA A 650 24.05 -17.22 21.40
N THR A 651 23.35 -18.04 22.19
CA THR A 651 23.86 -18.64 23.45
C THR A 651 24.85 -19.75 23.16
#